data_e90c55a594e05c03c7861e56a53c2f3c
#
_entry.id   e90c55a594e05c03c7861e56a53c2f3c
#
_cell.length_a   1.000
_cell.length_b   1.000
_cell.length_c   1.000
_cell.angle_alpha   90.00
_cell.angle_beta   90.00
_cell.angle_gamma   90.00
#
_symmetry.space_group_name_H-M   'P 1'
#
loop_
_entity.id
_entity.type
_entity.pdbx_description
1 polymer ?
#
loop_
_entity_poly.entity_id
_entity_poly.type
_entity_poly.pdbx_seq_one_letter_code
_entity_poly.pdbx_strand_id
1 'polypeptide(L)'
;MSLEDQYDAWVRGLMGGGKYAANEQQAEAASDAVQQMQAPLAALTEAQKRQTAAGSALNAVQKAGAATAESVRRMSSELTKSLKQDGLLGGTVAAPSPAPAVPAKADFAGVTEKIKAQVLGQDAFVSALVKAFRRPFVLGTADDTAHARSVMLLCGPNGTGRHYALQCVVDELAARGVLHSAAVETLDLALYPGPAQEKLFLQDLYAALQSDAEVLTFEHYESCAANYLNMLATLAMDGTLALSSRYVLQRGILVDVGTALAPGAIGELQAGGKYFVFYSNKGETALADYFGAKFVDAVAGDICRTEAFTPEALAAVAARELNYLAQRTRRQCGLALTMGADVRDLLASQYGKTSGMQAMRDYCETVYRAIAEYVLDADETPTDGTPAALTAENGRLCMAVNGGDSFDLLALLPQQYRGDVDAVEAELDGIIGLDEIKSYVRDIAKNVQAQQRRKAQGLKVAEVNMHMIFTGNPGTGKTTIARILAKYLKAIGALRGGQLVEVTRADLVGRYVGHTAPLTNSVIQSALGGVLFIDEAYALYRGGEDSFGLEAIDTLVKGIEDHRDDLVVILAGYTKEMQLFLSANSGLASRFPNQIEFPDYTGAELYKILCSIARSKGYTLDAACELPLVTYFDRKQAEDAATNGNGRMARNTLEKAILNQSKRLVADPDASLELLVVGDFELE
;
A
#
# COMPACT_ATOMS: atom_id res chain seq x y z
N MET A 1 -0.22 16.69 -45.78
CA MET A 1 -0.43 15.37 -46.39
C MET A 1 -1.05 14.48 -45.32
N SER A 2 -2.25 13.98 -45.56
CA SER A 2 -2.91 13.07 -44.61
C SER A 2 -2.19 11.72 -44.59
N LEU A 3 -2.40 10.94 -43.55
CA LEU A 3 -1.87 9.54 -43.46
C LEU A 3 -2.37 8.67 -44.62
N GLU A 4 -3.56 8.94 -45.16
CA GLU A 4 -4.10 8.34 -46.38
C GLU A 4 -3.28 8.70 -47.62
N ASP A 5 -2.86 9.94 -47.77
CA ASP A 5 -2.01 10.34 -48.90
C ASP A 5 -0.62 9.68 -48.86
N GLN A 6 -0.08 9.41 -47.68
CA GLN A 6 1.19 8.69 -47.49
C GLN A 6 1.03 7.21 -47.78
N TYR A 7 -0.10 6.60 -47.38
CA TYR A 7 -0.42 5.20 -47.65
C TYR A 7 -0.62 4.95 -49.16
N ASP A 8 -1.37 5.82 -49.84
CA ASP A 8 -1.60 5.72 -51.29
C ASP A 8 -0.32 5.97 -52.11
N ALA A 9 0.62 6.78 -51.61
CA ALA A 9 1.92 6.95 -52.22
C ALA A 9 2.82 5.72 -52.04
N TRP A 10 2.76 5.07 -50.90
CA TRP A 10 3.47 3.82 -50.57
C TRP A 10 2.95 2.64 -51.40
N VAL A 11 1.62 2.49 -51.51
CA VAL A 11 0.96 1.45 -52.29
C VAL A 11 1.28 1.63 -53.80
N ARG A 12 1.30 2.87 -54.31
CA ARG A 12 1.71 3.20 -55.70
C ARG A 12 3.19 2.90 -55.93
N GLY A 13 4.05 3.09 -54.94
CA GLY A 13 5.48 2.73 -54.98
C GLY A 13 5.71 1.23 -55.08
N LEU A 14 4.87 0.42 -54.47
CA LEU A 14 4.93 -1.05 -54.52
C LEU A 14 4.40 -1.65 -55.83
N MET A 15 3.45 -0.95 -56.53
CA MET A 15 2.83 -1.41 -57.77
C MET A 15 3.53 -0.93 -59.04
N GLY A 16 4.49 0.01 -58.90
CA GLY A 16 5.12 0.64 -60.05
C GLY A 16 6.62 0.40 -60.17
N GLY A 17 7.01 -0.77 -60.66
CA GLY A 17 8.42 -0.95 -61.08
C GLY A 17 8.88 -2.40 -61.28
N GLY A 18 8.67 -2.96 -62.46
CA GLY A 18 9.63 -3.88 -63.12
C GLY A 18 9.53 -5.35 -62.74
N LYS A 19 8.97 -6.11 -63.68
CA LYS A 19 9.27 -7.50 -64.05
C LYS A 19 9.85 -8.43 -63.00
N TYR A 20 8.95 -9.13 -62.26
CA TYR A 20 9.18 -10.52 -61.87
C TYR A 20 7.81 -11.18 -61.81
N ALA A 21 7.68 -12.38 -62.46
CA ALA A 21 6.49 -13.21 -62.43
C ALA A 21 6.31 -13.72 -60.98
N ALA A 22 5.35 -13.18 -60.27
CA ALA A 22 4.97 -13.67 -58.96
C ALA A 22 4.11 -14.92 -59.07
N ASN A 23 4.48 -15.97 -58.34
CA ASN A 23 3.71 -17.20 -58.17
C ASN A 23 2.35 -16.86 -57.51
N GLU A 24 1.25 -17.44 -57.96
CA GLU A 24 -0.11 -17.22 -57.42
C GLU A 24 -0.21 -17.38 -55.90
N GLN A 25 0.60 -18.23 -55.28
CA GLN A 25 0.70 -18.39 -53.84
C GLN A 25 1.23 -17.18 -53.07
N GLN A 26 2.03 -16.32 -53.72
CA GLN A 26 2.51 -15.07 -53.09
C GLN A 26 1.47 -13.93 -53.18
N ALA A 27 0.60 -13.97 -54.17
CA ALA A 27 -0.49 -12.99 -54.26
C ALA A 27 -1.62 -13.29 -53.26
N GLU A 28 -1.94 -14.57 -52.99
CA GLU A 28 -2.88 -14.95 -51.92
C GLU A 28 -2.35 -14.59 -50.51
N ALA A 29 -1.09 -14.85 -50.23
CA ALA A 29 -0.47 -14.49 -48.94
C ALA A 29 -0.43 -12.97 -48.71
N ALA A 30 -0.26 -12.17 -49.75
CA ALA A 30 -0.32 -10.70 -49.66
C ALA A 30 -1.76 -10.19 -49.44
N SER A 31 -2.77 -10.86 -50.05
CA SER A 31 -4.19 -10.54 -49.86
C SER A 31 -4.64 -10.85 -48.42
N ASP A 32 -4.24 -11.96 -47.85
CA ASP A 32 -4.55 -12.34 -46.45
C ASP A 32 -3.87 -11.41 -45.45
N ALA A 33 -2.63 -10.97 -45.70
CA ALA A 33 -1.94 -10.00 -44.86
C ALA A 33 -2.64 -8.63 -44.88
N VAL A 34 -3.16 -8.19 -45.99
CA VAL A 34 -3.93 -6.94 -46.11
C VAL A 34 -5.27 -7.03 -45.39
N GLN A 35 -5.97 -8.17 -45.44
CA GLN A 35 -7.20 -8.37 -44.68
C GLN A 35 -6.97 -8.42 -43.17
N GLN A 36 -5.88 -9.04 -42.72
CA GLN A 36 -5.50 -9.05 -41.29
C GLN A 36 -5.09 -7.68 -40.72
N MET A 37 -4.66 -6.76 -41.55
CA MET A 37 -4.33 -5.40 -41.17
C MET A 37 -5.52 -4.41 -41.15
N GLN A 38 -6.63 -4.74 -41.82
CA GLN A 38 -7.81 -3.87 -41.85
C GLN A 38 -8.56 -3.80 -40.50
N ALA A 39 -8.59 -4.87 -39.74
CA ALA A 39 -9.26 -4.90 -38.43
C ALA A 39 -8.57 -4.02 -37.36
N PRO A 40 -7.25 -4.06 -37.19
CA PRO A 40 -6.57 -3.13 -36.27
C PRO A 40 -6.64 -1.66 -36.70
N LEU A 41 -6.66 -1.36 -38.02
CA LEU A 41 -6.79 0.03 -38.51
C LEU A 41 -8.18 0.62 -38.19
N ALA A 42 -9.23 -0.16 -38.32
CA ALA A 42 -10.58 0.23 -37.94
C ALA A 42 -10.71 0.49 -36.43
N ALA A 43 -10.07 -0.34 -35.61
CA ALA A 43 -10.02 -0.18 -34.15
C ALA A 43 -9.25 1.10 -33.74
N LEU A 44 -8.16 1.42 -34.44
CA LEU A 44 -7.39 2.66 -34.21
C LEU A 44 -8.20 3.92 -34.55
N THR A 45 -8.95 3.88 -35.65
CA THR A 45 -9.81 5.00 -36.09
C THR A 45 -10.98 5.20 -35.12
N GLU A 46 -11.52 4.13 -34.52
CA GLU A 46 -12.56 4.23 -33.52
C GLU A 46 -12.04 4.72 -32.16
N ALA A 47 -10.82 4.34 -31.79
CA ALA A 47 -10.13 4.85 -30.61
C ALA A 47 -9.82 6.35 -30.76
N GLN A 48 -9.39 6.81 -31.92
CA GLN A 48 -9.19 8.24 -32.20
C GLN A 48 -10.49 9.04 -32.17
N LYS A 49 -11.61 8.50 -32.67
CA LYS A 49 -12.94 9.12 -32.57
C LYS A 49 -13.40 9.24 -31.09
N ARG A 50 -13.12 8.24 -30.25
CA ARG A 50 -13.40 8.30 -28.81
C ARG A 50 -12.52 9.34 -28.10
N GLN A 51 -11.27 9.48 -28.49
CA GLN A 51 -10.35 10.47 -27.93
C GLN A 51 -10.75 11.92 -28.29
N THR A 52 -11.22 12.14 -29.54
CA THR A 52 -11.76 13.47 -29.95
C THR A 52 -13.10 13.79 -29.29
N ALA A 53 -13.96 12.79 -29.04
CA ALA A 53 -15.20 12.98 -28.29
C ALA A 53 -14.95 13.29 -26.82
N ALA A 54 -13.96 12.66 -26.18
CA ALA A 54 -13.53 12.96 -24.82
C ALA A 54 -12.92 14.37 -24.72
N GLY A 55 -12.13 14.79 -25.70
CA GLY A 55 -11.58 16.16 -25.78
C GLY A 55 -12.65 17.23 -25.93
N SER A 56 -13.72 16.96 -26.69
CA SER A 56 -14.84 17.90 -26.84
C SER A 56 -15.70 17.98 -25.56
N ALA A 57 -15.87 16.86 -24.83
CA ALA A 57 -16.56 16.85 -23.54
C ALA A 57 -15.77 17.61 -22.47
N LEU A 58 -14.43 17.45 -22.43
CA LEU A 58 -13.55 18.18 -21.52
C LEU A 58 -13.59 19.70 -21.79
N ASN A 59 -13.58 20.11 -23.05
CA ASN A 59 -13.74 21.52 -23.44
C ASN A 59 -15.13 22.09 -23.08
N ALA A 60 -16.19 21.29 -23.13
CA ALA A 60 -17.51 21.70 -22.70
C ALA A 60 -17.59 21.90 -21.18
N VAL A 61 -16.96 21.01 -20.39
CA VAL A 61 -16.84 21.15 -18.94
C VAL A 61 -16.00 22.34 -18.54
N GLN A 62 -14.88 22.62 -19.25
CA GLN A 62 -14.05 23.81 -19.02
C GLN A 62 -14.79 25.11 -19.36
N LYS A 63 -15.58 25.15 -20.45
CA LYS A 63 -16.42 26.31 -20.78
C LYS A 63 -17.52 26.54 -19.75
N ALA A 64 -18.15 25.45 -19.24
CA ALA A 64 -19.15 25.56 -18.17
C ALA A 64 -18.52 26.07 -16.87
N GLY A 65 -17.33 25.58 -16.49
CA GLY A 65 -16.57 26.04 -15.33
C GLY A 65 -16.17 27.53 -15.45
N ALA A 66 -15.72 27.98 -16.61
CA ALA A 66 -15.39 29.39 -16.86
C ALA A 66 -16.62 30.31 -16.77
N ALA A 67 -17.76 29.86 -17.31
CA ALA A 67 -19.03 30.61 -17.22
C ALA A 67 -19.52 30.73 -15.77
N THR A 68 -19.33 29.69 -14.96
CA THR A 68 -19.69 29.69 -13.53
C THR A 68 -18.79 30.65 -12.75
N ALA A 69 -17.47 30.66 -13.02
CA ALA A 69 -16.52 31.57 -12.40
C ALA A 69 -16.80 33.04 -12.76
N GLU A 70 -17.23 33.30 -13.99
CA GLU A 70 -17.60 34.65 -14.42
C GLU A 70 -18.91 35.12 -13.80
N SER A 71 -19.88 34.21 -13.61
CA SER A 71 -21.13 34.48 -12.89
C SER A 71 -20.88 34.79 -11.41
N VAL A 72 -19.99 34.06 -10.75
CA VAL A 72 -19.59 34.33 -9.35
C VAL A 72 -18.85 35.67 -9.24
N ARG A 73 -17.97 36.02 -10.20
CA ARG A 73 -17.31 37.33 -10.24
C ARG A 73 -18.30 38.48 -10.46
N ARG A 74 -19.33 38.31 -11.31
CA ARG A 74 -20.40 39.32 -11.50
C ARG A 74 -21.23 39.51 -10.22
N MET A 75 -21.67 38.41 -9.59
CA MET A 75 -22.39 38.47 -8.33
C MET A 75 -21.55 39.12 -7.22
N SER A 76 -20.28 38.80 -7.10
CA SER A 76 -19.37 39.44 -6.15
C SER A 76 -19.17 40.92 -6.42
N SER A 77 -19.10 41.35 -7.70
CA SER A 77 -18.98 42.77 -8.07
C SER A 77 -20.26 43.55 -7.85
N GLU A 78 -21.44 42.93 -8.06
CA GLU A 78 -22.76 43.52 -7.79
C GLU A 78 -23.00 43.64 -6.29
N LEU A 79 -22.65 42.61 -5.50
CA LEU A 79 -22.71 42.67 -4.03
C LEU A 79 -21.81 43.77 -3.48
N THR A 80 -20.58 43.92 -4.01
CA THR A 80 -19.65 44.97 -3.62
C THR A 80 -20.19 46.37 -4.00
N LYS A 81 -20.89 46.51 -5.12
CA LYS A 81 -21.54 47.78 -5.53
C LYS A 81 -22.72 48.08 -4.63
N SER A 82 -23.58 47.10 -4.28
CA SER A 82 -24.69 47.25 -3.38
C SER A 82 -24.22 47.65 -1.97
N LEU A 83 -23.22 46.97 -1.43
CA LEU A 83 -22.62 47.30 -0.13
C LEU A 83 -22.00 48.72 -0.07
N LYS A 84 -21.49 49.24 -1.22
CA LYS A 84 -21.03 50.63 -1.33
C LYS A 84 -22.21 51.63 -1.40
N GLN A 85 -23.31 51.30 -2.07
CA GLN A 85 -24.49 52.14 -2.17
C GLN A 85 -25.25 52.24 -0.84
N ASP A 86 -25.22 51.17 -0.01
CA ASP A 86 -25.88 51.12 1.31
C ASP A 86 -25.03 51.73 2.44
N GLY A 87 -23.89 52.35 2.13
CA GLY A 87 -23.04 53.05 3.12
C GLY A 87 -22.32 52.14 4.12
N LEU A 88 -22.32 50.84 3.92
CA LEU A 88 -21.71 49.84 4.82
C LEU A 88 -20.20 49.66 4.58
N LEU A 89 -19.62 50.28 3.52
CA LEU A 89 -18.18 50.40 3.29
C LEU A 89 -17.83 51.89 3.26
N GLY A 90 -17.62 52.47 4.45
CA GLY A 90 -17.14 53.83 4.62
C GLY A 90 -15.73 54.00 4.05
N GLY A 91 -15.61 54.90 3.07
CA GLY A 91 -14.31 55.29 2.54
C GLY A 91 -13.53 56.14 3.55
N THR A 92 -12.42 55.65 4.02
CA THR A 92 -11.37 56.45 4.66
C THR A 92 -10.24 56.69 3.66
N VAL A 93 -9.91 57.94 3.49
CA VAL A 93 -8.80 58.44 2.67
C VAL A 93 -7.50 57.75 3.09
N ALA A 94 -6.73 57.28 2.12
CA ALA A 94 -5.44 56.64 2.33
C ALA A 94 -4.49 57.61 3.07
N ALA A 95 -4.15 57.23 4.30
CA ALA A 95 -2.99 57.77 4.99
C ALA A 95 -1.71 57.19 4.31
N PRO A 96 -0.58 57.95 4.31
CA PRO A 96 0.66 57.46 3.71
C PRO A 96 1.10 56.16 4.41
N SER A 97 1.54 55.20 3.55
CA SER A 97 2.07 53.89 3.97
C SER A 97 3.00 54.05 5.21
N PRO A 98 2.76 53.39 6.30
CA PRO A 98 3.74 53.38 7.37
C PRO A 98 4.98 52.63 6.88
N ALA A 99 6.16 53.11 7.31
CA ALA A 99 7.44 52.44 7.12
C ALA A 99 7.31 50.92 7.53
N PRO A 100 8.09 50.00 6.90
CA PRO A 100 7.99 48.59 7.23
C PRO A 100 8.09 48.42 8.72
N ALA A 101 7.02 47.82 9.31
CA ALA A 101 6.99 47.50 10.72
C ALA A 101 8.18 46.57 11.00
N VAL A 102 8.96 46.91 12.05
CA VAL A 102 9.95 46.00 12.63
C VAL A 102 9.25 44.65 12.82
N PRO A 103 9.77 43.53 12.28
CA PRO A 103 9.09 42.24 12.37
C PRO A 103 8.81 41.94 13.82
N ALA A 104 7.57 41.71 14.17
CA ALA A 104 7.17 41.29 15.51
C ALA A 104 8.01 40.06 15.86
N LYS A 105 8.73 40.10 17.00
CA LYS A 105 9.54 38.97 17.46
C LYS A 105 8.66 37.70 17.40
N ALA A 106 9.08 36.73 16.62
CA ALA A 106 8.37 35.48 16.50
C ALA A 106 8.08 34.88 17.90
N ASP A 107 6.80 34.65 18.20
CA ASP A 107 6.37 34.22 19.52
C ASP A 107 6.50 32.70 19.68
N PHE A 108 7.58 32.26 20.33
CA PHE A 108 7.82 30.87 20.73
C PHE A 108 7.53 30.62 22.22
N ALA A 109 6.97 31.61 22.96
CA ALA A 109 6.72 31.45 24.39
C ALA A 109 5.71 30.35 24.67
N GLY A 110 6.06 29.35 25.50
CA GLY A 110 5.18 28.26 25.89
C GLY A 110 4.85 27.24 24.79
N VAL A 111 5.37 27.35 23.54
CA VAL A 111 5.16 26.39 22.46
C VAL A 111 5.61 25.01 22.89
N THR A 112 6.82 24.88 23.42
CA THR A 112 7.38 23.58 23.82
C THR A 112 6.47 22.85 24.82
N GLU A 113 5.97 23.54 25.84
CA GLU A 113 5.13 22.93 26.89
C GLU A 113 3.75 22.54 26.33
N LYS A 114 3.19 23.34 25.45
CA LYS A 114 1.94 23.03 24.78
C LYS A 114 2.06 21.78 23.90
N ILE A 115 3.16 21.66 23.15
CA ILE A 115 3.39 20.49 22.27
C ILE A 115 3.70 19.24 23.10
N LYS A 116 4.46 19.33 24.19
CA LYS A 116 4.70 18.20 25.10
C LYS A 116 3.41 17.65 25.70
N ALA A 117 2.44 18.48 25.99
CA ALA A 117 1.11 18.03 26.44
C ALA A 117 0.34 17.25 25.37
N GLN A 118 0.62 17.51 24.09
CA GLN A 118 0.01 16.81 22.96
C GLN A 118 0.81 15.57 22.53
N VAL A 119 2.14 15.62 22.56
CA VAL A 119 3.06 14.57 22.14
C VAL A 119 3.65 13.89 23.36
N LEU A 120 2.93 12.91 23.87
CA LEU A 120 3.27 12.23 25.11
C LEU A 120 4.53 11.35 24.97
N GLY A 121 5.40 11.35 25.96
CA GLY A 121 6.54 10.45 26.08
C GLY A 121 7.71 10.76 25.13
N GLN A 122 7.74 11.95 24.50
CA GLN A 122 8.80 12.39 23.59
C GLN A 122 9.30 13.79 23.90
N ASP A 123 9.44 14.14 25.16
CA ASP A 123 9.74 15.50 25.64
C ASP A 123 11.07 16.07 25.11
N ALA A 124 12.11 15.24 25.05
CA ALA A 124 13.42 15.63 24.53
C ALA A 124 13.33 15.92 23.03
N PHE A 125 12.65 15.05 22.27
CA PHE A 125 12.41 15.22 20.84
C PHE A 125 11.63 16.51 20.54
N VAL A 126 10.52 16.75 21.25
CA VAL A 126 9.71 17.96 21.10
C VAL A 126 10.54 19.21 21.38
N SER A 127 11.36 19.20 22.45
CA SER A 127 12.22 20.31 22.78
C SER A 127 13.26 20.60 21.70
N ALA A 128 13.87 19.54 21.12
CA ALA A 128 14.82 19.67 20.02
C ALA A 128 14.15 20.20 18.75
N LEU A 129 12.95 19.68 18.42
CA LEU A 129 12.18 20.08 17.24
C LEU A 129 11.77 21.57 17.29
N VAL A 130 11.20 22.03 18.41
CA VAL A 130 10.84 23.46 18.59
C VAL A 130 12.08 24.34 18.53
N LYS A 131 13.22 23.88 19.09
CA LYS A 131 14.49 24.60 19.03
C LYS A 131 15.00 24.73 17.58
N ALA A 132 14.86 23.67 16.74
CA ALA A 132 15.25 23.69 15.35
C ALA A 132 14.41 24.72 14.54
N PHE A 133 13.09 24.76 14.75
CA PHE A 133 12.23 25.79 14.15
C PHE A 133 12.56 27.22 14.61
N ARG A 134 12.97 27.38 15.87
CA ARG A 134 13.31 28.70 16.45
C ARG A 134 14.67 29.22 15.98
N ARG A 135 15.61 28.34 15.62
CA ARG A 135 17.01 28.69 15.33
C ARG A 135 17.15 29.79 14.27
N PRO A 136 16.46 29.75 13.09
CA PRO A 136 16.59 30.80 12.07
C PRO A 136 16.23 32.20 12.59
N PHE A 137 15.21 32.29 13.46
CA PHE A 137 14.77 33.55 14.03
C PHE A 137 15.78 34.11 15.05
N VAL A 138 16.52 33.25 15.76
CA VAL A 138 17.57 33.63 16.69
C VAL A 138 18.84 34.05 15.96
N LEU A 139 19.17 33.37 14.86
CA LEU A 139 20.34 33.65 14.06
C LEU A 139 20.14 34.82 13.04
N GLY A 140 18.89 35.29 12.88
CA GLY A 140 18.56 36.38 11.95
C GLY A 140 18.54 35.92 10.49
N THR A 141 18.39 34.61 10.22
CA THR A 141 18.29 34.02 8.85
C THR A 141 16.87 33.70 8.43
N ALA A 142 15.87 34.03 9.28
CA ALA A 142 14.47 33.69 9.03
C ALA A 142 13.89 34.35 7.76
N ASP A 143 14.39 35.53 7.38
CA ASP A 143 13.95 36.31 6.22
C ASP A 143 14.75 36.00 4.94
N ASP A 144 15.72 35.07 5.00
CA ASP A 144 16.47 34.61 3.85
C ASP A 144 15.60 33.72 2.96
N THR A 145 15.25 34.22 1.80
CA THR A 145 14.44 33.49 0.81
C THR A 145 15.28 32.77 -0.26
N ALA A 146 16.60 32.97 -0.26
CA ALA A 146 17.48 32.30 -1.20
C ALA A 146 17.87 30.89 -0.75
N HIS A 147 18.08 30.70 0.55
CA HIS A 147 18.50 29.43 1.13
C HIS A 147 17.35 28.69 1.82
N ALA A 148 17.58 27.42 2.17
CA ALA A 148 16.69 26.72 3.10
C ALA A 148 16.75 27.40 4.47
N ARG A 149 15.58 27.65 5.07
CA ARG A 149 15.49 28.29 6.38
C ARG A 149 16.14 27.44 7.48
N SER A 150 15.94 26.15 7.43
CA SER A 150 16.67 25.14 8.22
C SER A 150 16.57 23.79 7.51
N VAL A 151 17.59 22.94 7.72
CA VAL A 151 17.60 21.54 7.27
C VAL A 151 17.70 20.69 8.52
N MET A 152 16.73 19.81 8.76
CA MET A 152 16.65 19.03 9.98
C MET A 152 16.41 17.54 9.70
N LEU A 153 16.93 16.69 10.60
CA LEU A 153 16.75 15.26 10.57
C LEU A 153 15.85 14.81 11.74
N LEU A 154 14.73 14.20 11.44
CA LEU A 154 13.89 13.54 12.42
C LEU A 154 14.16 12.02 12.39
N CYS A 155 14.85 11.51 13.40
CA CYS A 155 15.26 10.11 13.44
C CYS A 155 14.72 9.36 14.65
N GLY A 156 14.69 8.02 14.55
CA GLY A 156 14.26 7.13 15.60
C GLY A 156 13.32 6.01 15.12
N PRO A 157 12.85 5.14 16.01
CA PRO A 157 12.01 4.00 15.65
C PRO A 157 10.71 4.41 14.97
N ASN A 158 10.19 3.52 14.10
CA ASN A 158 8.90 3.73 13.48
C ASN A 158 7.76 3.79 14.51
N GLY A 159 6.75 4.60 14.20
CA GLY A 159 5.55 4.71 15.01
C GLY A 159 5.70 5.46 16.33
N THR A 160 6.83 6.13 16.57
CA THR A 160 7.06 6.95 17.77
C THR A 160 6.46 8.36 17.70
N GLY A 161 5.70 8.68 16.64
CA GLY A 161 4.94 9.92 16.51
C GLY A 161 5.70 11.11 15.91
N ARG A 162 6.78 10.88 15.15
CA ARG A 162 7.58 11.94 14.49
C ARG A 162 6.74 12.86 13.61
N HIS A 163 5.92 12.30 12.71
CA HIS A 163 5.04 13.07 11.83
C HIS A 163 3.97 13.85 12.60
N TYR A 164 3.37 13.18 13.60
CA TYR A 164 2.37 13.82 14.45
C TYR A 164 2.96 15.02 15.22
N ALA A 165 4.15 14.86 15.79
CA ALA A 165 4.82 15.93 16.51
C ALA A 165 5.21 17.10 15.59
N LEU A 166 5.71 16.80 14.36
CA LEU A 166 5.98 17.83 13.36
C LEU A 166 4.72 18.61 13.04
N GLN A 167 3.61 17.94 12.74
CA GLN A 167 2.34 18.59 12.43
C GLN A 167 1.86 19.46 13.62
N CYS A 168 1.91 18.95 14.85
CA CYS A 168 1.54 19.75 16.03
C CYS A 168 2.38 21.03 16.18
N VAL A 169 3.69 20.96 15.89
CA VAL A 169 4.57 22.14 15.93
C VAL A 169 4.20 23.12 14.82
N VAL A 170 4.00 22.63 13.59
CA VAL A 170 3.64 23.47 12.44
C VAL A 170 2.29 24.14 12.65
N ASP A 171 1.27 23.41 13.12
CA ASP A 171 -0.05 23.96 13.44
C ASP A 171 0.03 25.06 14.49
N GLU A 172 0.80 24.85 15.57
CA GLU A 172 0.95 25.84 16.63
C GLU A 172 1.70 27.08 16.16
N LEU A 173 2.77 26.90 15.36
CA LEU A 173 3.53 28.02 14.83
C LEU A 173 2.74 28.83 13.79
N ALA A 174 1.91 28.15 12.98
CA ALA A 174 0.99 28.79 12.06
C ALA A 174 -0.11 29.58 12.80
N ALA A 175 -0.70 28.97 13.84
CA ALA A 175 -1.71 29.64 14.68
C ALA A 175 -1.18 30.91 15.36
N ARG A 176 0.14 31.00 15.59
CA ARG A 176 0.81 32.18 16.15
C ARG A 176 1.33 33.16 15.10
N GLY A 177 1.15 32.86 13.81
CA GLY A 177 1.65 33.69 12.72
C GLY A 177 3.19 33.66 12.56
N VAL A 178 3.87 32.67 13.16
CA VAL A 178 5.30 32.42 12.93
C VAL A 178 5.54 31.77 11.58
N LEU A 179 4.68 30.85 11.20
CA LEU A 179 4.57 30.31 9.85
C LEU A 179 3.30 30.87 9.19
N HIS A 180 3.33 31.02 7.86
CA HIS A 180 2.20 31.53 7.10
C HIS A 180 1.18 30.43 6.79
N SER A 181 1.62 29.17 6.77
CA SER A 181 0.80 28.00 6.47
C SER A 181 1.03 26.87 7.47
N ALA A 182 -0.05 26.16 7.81
CA ALA A 182 -0.01 24.89 8.55
C ALA A 182 0.22 23.67 7.65
N ALA A 183 0.34 23.87 6.33
CA ALA A 183 0.56 22.78 5.39
C ALA A 183 2.00 22.25 5.51
N VAL A 184 2.11 20.92 5.42
CA VAL A 184 3.37 20.20 5.29
C VAL A 184 3.31 19.44 3.96
N GLU A 185 4.27 19.70 3.07
CA GLU A 185 4.36 19.02 1.79
C GLU A 185 5.34 17.86 1.89
N THR A 186 4.96 16.68 1.43
CA THR A 186 5.76 15.46 1.57
C THR A 186 6.17 14.93 0.21
N LEU A 187 7.49 14.74 0.01
CA LEU A 187 8.05 14.03 -1.13
C LEU A 187 8.48 12.63 -0.69
N ASP A 188 7.83 11.61 -1.23
CA ASP A 188 8.25 10.22 -1.08
C ASP A 188 9.34 9.89 -2.10
N LEU A 189 10.58 9.84 -1.63
CA LEU A 189 11.75 9.61 -2.47
C LEU A 189 11.84 8.16 -3.01
N ALA A 190 11.05 7.23 -2.48
CA ALA A 190 10.93 5.87 -3.03
C ALA A 190 10.30 5.85 -4.42
N LEU A 191 9.61 6.92 -4.84
CA LEU A 191 9.06 7.06 -6.18
C LEU A 191 10.13 7.29 -7.26
N TYR A 192 11.39 7.57 -6.86
CA TYR A 192 12.49 7.90 -7.77
C TYR A 192 13.69 6.95 -7.63
N PRO A 193 13.50 5.62 -7.82
CA PRO A 193 14.55 4.62 -7.58
C PRO A 193 15.62 4.58 -8.67
N GLY A 194 15.43 5.25 -9.80
CA GLY A 194 16.37 5.20 -10.93
C GLY A 194 16.48 6.52 -11.69
N PRO A 195 17.58 6.70 -12.44
CA PRO A 195 17.89 7.96 -13.12
C PRO A 195 16.90 8.33 -14.24
N ALA A 196 16.02 7.43 -14.67
CA ALA A 196 15.03 7.69 -15.71
C ALA A 196 13.85 8.56 -15.23
N GLN A 197 13.68 8.75 -13.91
CA GLN A 197 12.59 9.53 -13.32
C GLN A 197 12.93 11.00 -13.08
N GLU A 198 14.01 11.53 -13.67
CA GLU A 198 14.44 12.91 -13.43
C GLU A 198 13.34 13.95 -13.69
N LYS A 199 12.57 13.80 -14.78
CA LYS A 199 11.48 14.73 -15.11
C LYS A 199 10.37 14.70 -14.06
N LEU A 200 10.02 13.51 -13.55
CA LEU A 200 9.01 13.36 -12.51
C LEU A 200 9.52 13.98 -11.20
N PHE A 201 10.74 13.63 -10.80
CA PHE A 201 11.37 14.19 -9.60
C PHE A 201 11.44 15.72 -9.63
N LEU A 202 11.88 16.32 -10.76
CA LEU A 202 11.96 17.78 -10.90
C LEU A 202 10.58 18.42 -10.90
N GLN A 203 9.58 17.78 -11.50
CA GLN A 203 8.20 18.25 -11.48
C GLN A 203 7.65 18.32 -10.05
N ASP A 204 7.80 17.22 -9.29
CA ASP A 204 7.27 17.12 -7.93
C ASP A 204 8.04 18.04 -6.98
N LEU A 205 9.37 18.09 -7.10
CA LEU A 205 10.20 19.01 -6.33
C LEU A 205 9.85 20.49 -6.62
N TYR A 206 9.68 20.84 -7.90
CA TYR A 206 9.26 22.18 -8.27
C TYR A 206 7.90 22.55 -7.71
N ALA A 207 6.92 21.63 -7.79
CA ALA A 207 5.58 21.84 -7.26
C ALA A 207 5.63 22.05 -5.73
N ALA A 208 6.40 21.25 -5.01
CA ALA A 208 6.59 21.39 -3.57
C ALA A 208 7.25 22.71 -3.19
N LEU A 209 8.28 23.14 -3.94
CA LEU A 209 8.96 24.43 -3.71
C LEU A 209 8.04 25.62 -3.98
N GLN A 210 7.09 25.52 -4.91
CA GLN A 210 6.13 26.58 -5.24
C GLN A 210 4.84 26.53 -4.42
N SER A 211 4.63 25.47 -3.60
CA SER A 211 3.46 25.36 -2.73
C SER A 211 3.45 26.41 -1.62
N ASP A 212 2.30 26.66 -1.01
CA ASP A 212 2.17 27.55 0.16
C ASP A 212 2.75 26.93 1.44
N ALA A 213 3.13 25.65 1.43
CA ALA A 213 3.76 24.98 2.56
C ALA A 213 5.17 25.52 2.80
N GLU A 214 5.46 25.96 4.02
CA GLU A 214 6.82 26.39 4.40
C GLU A 214 7.67 25.21 4.87
N VAL A 215 7.08 24.03 5.09
CA VAL A 215 7.75 22.82 5.56
C VAL A 215 7.65 21.73 4.51
N LEU A 216 8.80 21.28 4.00
CA LEU A 216 8.92 20.18 3.04
C LEU A 216 9.53 18.98 3.75
N THR A 217 8.91 17.82 3.64
CA THR A 217 9.41 16.58 4.23
C THR A 217 9.86 15.59 3.16
N PHE A 218 10.94 14.88 3.43
CA PHE A 218 11.56 13.91 2.52
C PHE A 218 11.63 12.56 3.21
N GLU A 219 10.94 11.58 2.62
CA GLU A 219 10.81 10.23 3.17
C GLU A 219 11.50 9.20 2.25
N HIS A 220 11.88 8.05 2.82
CA HIS A 220 12.42 6.89 2.11
C HIS A 220 13.62 7.19 1.19
N TYR A 221 14.51 8.10 1.61
CA TYR A 221 15.68 8.48 0.83
C TYR A 221 16.61 7.30 0.53
N GLU A 222 16.55 6.24 1.35
CA GLU A 222 17.30 5.00 1.16
C GLU A 222 16.94 4.25 -0.15
N SER A 223 15.76 4.53 -0.70
CA SER A 223 15.25 3.93 -1.94
C SER A 223 15.41 4.84 -3.16
N CYS A 224 15.95 6.05 -2.96
CA CYS A 224 16.11 7.06 -4.00
C CYS A 224 17.42 6.89 -4.76
N ALA A 225 17.43 7.25 -6.04
CA ALA A 225 18.66 7.28 -6.84
C ALA A 225 19.63 8.36 -6.35
N ALA A 226 20.93 8.04 -6.29
CA ALA A 226 21.95 8.90 -5.72
C ALA A 226 22.09 10.28 -6.40
N ASN A 227 21.78 10.38 -7.70
CA ASN A 227 21.78 11.66 -8.42
C ASN A 227 20.76 12.64 -7.84
N TYR A 228 19.55 12.19 -7.50
CA TYR A 228 18.49 13.05 -6.92
C TYR A 228 18.81 13.42 -5.47
N LEU A 229 19.42 12.50 -4.70
CA LEU A 229 19.92 12.83 -3.35
C LEU A 229 20.99 13.90 -3.39
N ASN A 230 21.91 13.85 -4.36
CA ASN A 230 22.90 14.91 -4.57
C ASN A 230 22.26 16.25 -4.97
N MET A 231 21.21 16.23 -5.80
CA MET A 231 20.45 17.43 -6.15
C MET A 231 19.78 18.05 -4.93
N LEU A 232 19.13 17.22 -4.07
CA LEU A 232 18.53 17.67 -2.82
C LEU A 232 19.57 18.21 -1.84
N ALA A 233 20.74 17.54 -1.71
CA ALA A 233 21.83 18.01 -0.87
C ALA A 233 22.34 19.39 -1.31
N THR A 234 22.55 19.59 -2.63
CA THR A 234 22.96 20.87 -3.20
C THR A 234 21.92 21.94 -2.91
N LEU A 235 20.63 21.67 -3.18
CA LEU A 235 19.55 22.62 -2.92
C LEU A 235 19.44 22.97 -1.42
N ALA A 236 19.61 22.00 -0.54
CA ALA A 236 19.52 22.20 0.90
C ALA A 236 20.70 23.02 1.47
N MET A 237 21.92 22.80 0.92
CA MET A 237 23.15 23.45 1.42
C MET A 237 23.42 24.79 0.74
N ASP A 238 23.28 24.85 -0.57
CA ASP A 238 23.65 26.00 -1.37
C ASP A 238 22.46 26.94 -1.66
N GLY A 239 21.23 26.48 -1.30
CA GLY A 239 19.99 27.22 -1.52
C GLY A 239 19.50 27.21 -2.96
N THR A 240 20.36 26.87 -3.92
CA THR A 240 20.04 26.85 -5.35
C THR A 240 20.51 25.56 -6.02
N LEU A 241 19.74 25.08 -6.97
CA LEU A 241 20.05 23.92 -7.79
C LEU A 241 20.00 24.31 -9.27
N ALA A 242 21.16 24.33 -9.93
CA ALA A 242 21.25 24.51 -11.37
C ALA A 242 20.73 23.25 -12.10
N LEU A 243 19.86 23.45 -13.07
CA LEU A 243 19.28 22.36 -13.85
C LEU A 243 20.13 22.04 -15.09
N SER A 244 20.19 20.79 -15.49
CA SER A 244 20.91 20.32 -16.68
C SER A 244 20.30 20.82 -17.98
N SER A 245 19.00 21.10 -17.98
CA SER A 245 18.21 21.67 -19.08
C SER A 245 17.40 22.87 -18.58
N ARG A 246 16.86 23.65 -19.49
CA ARG A 246 15.88 24.69 -19.15
C ARG A 246 14.47 24.14 -19.30
N TYR A 247 13.59 24.54 -18.40
CA TYR A 247 12.21 24.13 -18.38
C TYR A 247 11.27 25.32 -18.47
N VAL A 248 10.14 25.16 -19.16
CA VAL A 248 9.06 26.15 -19.20
C VAL A 248 7.81 25.53 -18.58
N LEU A 249 7.16 26.30 -17.72
CA LEU A 249 5.91 25.84 -17.10
C LEU A 249 4.75 25.99 -18.10
N GLN A 250 4.23 24.87 -18.59
CA GLN A 250 3.06 24.83 -19.46
C GLN A 250 1.91 24.09 -18.76
N ARG A 251 0.86 24.83 -18.43
CA ARG A 251 -0.33 24.28 -17.72
C ARG A 251 0.01 23.54 -16.42
N GLY A 252 1.00 24.03 -15.68
CA GLY A 252 1.45 23.41 -14.43
C GLY A 252 2.47 22.28 -14.60
N ILE A 253 2.88 21.94 -15.83
CA ILE A 253 3.86 20.88 -16.11
C ILE A 253 5.17 21.52 -16.58
N LEU A 254 6.30 21.04 -16.06
CA LEU A 254 7.64 21.42 -16.51
C LEU A 254 7.95 20.72 -17.84
N VAL A 255 8.04 21.50 -18.90
CA VAL A 255 8.41 21.03 -20.24
C VAL A 255 9.85 21.40 -20.51
N ASP A 256 10.67 20.39 -20.80
CA ASP A 256 12.07 20.54 -21.16
C ASP A 256 12.20 21.25 -22.54
N VAL A 257 12.87 22.38 -22.56
CA VAL A 257 13.15 23.17 -23.79
C VAL A 257 14.63 23.11 -24.15
N GLY A 258 15.42 22.25 -23.52
CA GLY A 258 16.85 22.07 -23.75
C GLY A 258 17.65 23.33 -23.42
N THR A 259 18.48 23.76 -24.33
CA THR A 259 19.30 24.99 -24.19
C THR A 259 18.63 26.25 -24.77
N ALA A 260 17.38 26.15 -25.26
CA ALA A 260 16.69 27.26 -25.88
C ALA A 260 16.41 28.38 -24.86
N LEU A 261 16.62 29.63 -25.32
CA LEU A 261 16.28 30.85 -24.57
C LEU A 261 14.78 31.15 -24.77
N ALA A 262 13.92 30.45 -24.06
CA ALA A 262 12.49 30.73 -24.07
C ALA A 262 12.13 31.75 -22.97
N PRO A 263 11.19 32.68 -23.20
CA PRO A 263 10.70 33.57 -22.15
C PRO A 263 10.10 32.76 -20.98
N GLY A 264 10.52 33.10 -19.75
CA GLY A 264 10.07 32.37 -18.57
C GLY A 264 10.71 30.99 -18.36
N ALA A 265 11.83 30.71 -19.04
CA ALA A 265 12.54 29.45 -18.85
C ALA A 265 13.24 29.41 -17.49
N ILE A 266 12.98 28.31 -16.74
CA ILE A 266 13.54 28.01 -15.45
C ILE A 266 14.84 27.24 -15.68
N GLY A 267 15.98 27.77 -15.26
CA GLY A 267 17.30 27.13 -15.36
C GLY A 267 17.87 26.74 -14.01
N GLU A 268 17.20 27.13 -12.90
CA GLU A 268 17.58 26.82 -11.54
C GLU A 268 16.34 26.69 -10.65
N LEU A 269 16.45 25.90 -9.58
CA LEU A 269 15.47 25.83 -8.49
C LEU A 269 16.07 26.51 -7.26
N GLN A 270 15.23 27.17 -6.47
CA GLN A 270 15.63 27.83 -5.23
C GLN A 270 14.91 27.21 -4.03
N ALA A 271 15.60 27.09 -2.90
CA ALA A 271 15.05 26.53 -1.67
C ALA A 271 13.91 27.40 -1.08
N GLY A 272 13.85 28.68 -1.43
CA GLY A 272 12.70 29.54 -1.19
C GLY A 272 12.43 29.85 0.29
N GLY A 273 13.43 29.77 1.18
CA GLY A 273 13.24 29.99 2.63
C GLY A 273 12.41 28.94 3.33
N LYS A 274 12.30 27.72 2.77
CA LYS A 274 11.53 26.62 3.33
C LYS A 274 12.34 25.81 4.35
N TYR A 275 11.65 25.11 5.24
CA TYR A 275 12.23 24.12 6.14
C TYR A 275 12.29 22.77 5.41
N PHE A 276 13.48 22.15 5.37
CA PHE A 276 13.70 20.85 4.80
C PHE A 276 13.83 19.82 5.92
N VAL A 277 12.95 18.84 5.97
CA VAL A 277 12.86 17.86 7.05
C VAL A 277 13.04 16.45 6.48
N PHE A 278 14.12 15.79 6.84
CA PHE A 278 14.43 14.42 6.44
C PHE A 278 14.00 13.45 7.54
N TYR A 279 13.37 12.33 7.15
CA TYR A 279 13.02 11.26 8.07
C TYR A 279 13.98 10.09 7.93
N SER A 280 14.47 9.54 9.03
CA SER A 280 15.31 8.34 9.06
C SER A 280 14.95 7.42 10.22
N ASN A 281 14.93 6.11 9.93
CA ASN A 281 14.80 5.09 10.97
C ASN A 281 16.15 4.65 11.52
N LYS A 282 17.24 4.94 10.80
CA LYS A 282 18.60 4.43 11.06
C LYS A 282 19.57 5.47 11.68
N GLY A 283 19.13 6.74 11.80
CA GLY A 283 19.93 7.81 12.36
C GLY A 283 20.95 8.46 11.42
N GLU A 284 21.93 9.15 11.97
CA GLU A 284 22.89 10.04 11.28
C GLU A 284 23.86 9.26 10.36
N THR A 285 24.32 8.11 10.83
CA THR A 285 25.30 7.30 10.07
C THR A 285 24.73 6.88 8.74
N ALA A 286 23.47 6.46 8.72
CA ALA A 286 22.79 6.14 7.47
C ALA A 286 22.62 7.37 6.56
N LEU A 287 22.32 8.54 7.12
CA LEU A 287 22.23 9.78 6.34
C LEU A 287 23.58 10.10 5.66
N ALA A 288 24.70 9.87 6.36
CA ALA A 288 26.06 10.08 5.82
C ALA A 288 26.37 9.16 4.64
N ASP A 289 25.88 7.93 4.67
CA ASP A 289 26.08 6.95 3.59
C ASP A 289 25.41 7.40 2.27
N TYR A 290 24.30 8.11 2.36
CA TYR A 290 23.51 8.55 1.20
C TYR A 290 23.82 9.97 0.74
N PHE A 291 24.01 10.91 1.67
CA PHE A 291 24.20 12.35 1.37
C PHE A 291 25.65 12.83 1.57
N GLY A 292 26.50 12.00 2.16
CA GLY A 292 27.87 12.32 2.49
C GLY A 292 28.04 13.07 3.83
N ALA A 293 29.27 13.01 4.39
CA ALA A 293 29.59 13.56 5.72
C ALA A 293 29.34 15.08 5.80
N LYS A 294 29.64 15.83 4.77
CA LYS A 294 29.44 17.29 4.74
C LYS A 294 27.98 17.70 4.96
N PHE A 295 27.05 16.97 4.38
CA PHE A 295 25.63 17.19 4.57
C PHE A 295 25.21 16.93 6.01
N VAL A 296 25.67 15.85 6.60
CA VAL A 296 25.40 15.52 8.00
C VAL A 296 25.97 16.57 8.95
N ASP A 297 27.19 17.04 8.70
CA ASP A 297 27.79 18.13 9.51
C ASP A 297 26.94 19.42 9.46
N ALA A 298 26.39 19.76 8.30
CA ALA A 298 25.50 20.92 8.14
C ALA A 298 24.18 20.75 8.91
N VAL A 299 23.65 19.53 9.03
CA VAL A 299 22.40 19.19 9.70
C VAL A 299 22.60 18.87 11.21
N ALA A 300 23.86 18.68 11.67
CA ALA A 300 24.20 18.18 13.00
C ALA A 300 23.57 18.97 14.15
N GLY A 301 23.32 20.25 13.94
CA GLY A 301 22.66 21.12 14.95
C GLY A 301 21.16 20.92 15.07
N ASP A 302 20.49 20.27 14.10
CA ASP A 302 19.04 20.13 13.98
C ASP A 302 18.60 18.66 13.84
N ILE A 303 19.33 17.77 14.53
CA ILE A 303 18.97 16.35 14.62
C ILE A 303 18.06 16.14 15.82
N CYS A 304 16.83 15.72 15.54
CA CYS A 304 15.79 15.44 16.53
C CYS A 304 15.55 13.93 16.60
N ARG A 305 15.77 13.34 17.79
CA ARG A 305 15.66 11.89 18.00
C ARG A 305 14.46 11.55 18.85
N THR A 306 13.61 10.61 18.36
CA THR A 306 12.61 9.96 19.19
C THR A 306 13.17 8.68 19.79
N GLU A 307 12.70 8.35 20.98
CA GLU A 307 13.02 7.12 21.69
C GLU A 307 11.83 6.15 21.62
N ALA A 308 12.09 4.87 21.87
CA ALA A 308 11.02 3.89 22.05
C ALA A 308 10.16 4.29 23.26
N PHE A 309 8.85 4.11 23.15
CA PHE A 309 7.95 4.43 24.25
C PHE A 309 8.21 3.56 25.47
N THR A 310 8.22 4.17 26.65
CA THR A 310 8.15 3.45 27.94
C THR A 310 6.73 2.88 28.15
N PRO A 311 6.55 1.83 28.97
CA PRO A 311 5.22 1.31 29.31
C PRO A 311 4.26 2.37 29.84
N GLU A 312 4.76 3.30 30.65
CA GLU A 312 3.99 4.40 31.22
C GLU A 312 3.53 5.39 30.14
N ALA A 313 4.42 5.72 29.19
CA ALA A 313 4.09 6.57 28.06
C ALA A 313 3.06 5.91 27.13
N LEU A 314 3.18 4.60 26.86
CA LEU A 314 2.19 3.84 26.10
C LEU A 314 0.83 3.81 26.80
N ALA A 315 0.79 3.61 28.11
CA ALA A 315 -0.45 3.66 28.87
C ALA A 315 -1.12 5.05 28.82
N ALA A 316 -0.34 6.12 28.89
CA ALA A 316 -0.84 7.49 28.76
C ALA A 316 -1.39 7.77 27.37
N VAL A 317 -0.71 7.29 26.33
CA VAL A 317 -1.17 7.39 24.95
C VAL A 317 -2.44 6.57 24.72
N ALA A 318 -2.50 5.33 25.21
CA ALA A 318 -3.68 4.50 25.14
C ALA A 318 -4.88 5.16 25.84
N ALA A 319 -4.69 5.73 27.01
CA ALA A 319 -5.73 6.47 27.74
C ALA A 319 -6.28 7.66 26.90
N ARG A 320 -5.42 8.37 26.20
CA ARG A 320 -5.84 9.47 25.31
C ARG A 320 -6.66 8.97 24.11
N GLU A 321 -6.22 7.91 23.43
CA GLU A 321 -6.96 7.35 22.29
C GLU A 321 -8.32 6.80 22.73
N LEU A 322 -8.41 6.16 23.92
CA LEU A 322 -9.68 5.71 24.51
C LEU A 322 -10.60 6.88 24.88
N ASN A 323 -10.07 7.98 25.41
CA ASN A 323 -10.87 9.19 25.65
C ASN A 323 -11.43 9.78 24.36
N TYR A 324 -10.64 9.77 23.28
CA TYR A 324 -11.11 10.18 21.96
C TYR A 324 -12.22 9.27 21.43
N LEU A 325 -12.04 7.96 21.56
CA LEU A 325 -13.06 6.96 21.23
C LEU A 325 -14.35 7.20 22.02
N ALA A 326 -14.25 7.41 23.33
CA ALA A 326 -15.41 7.69 24.19
C ALA A 326 -16.19 8.94 23.78
N GLN A 327 -15.47 10.05 23.48
CA GLN A 327 -16.09 11.29 23.03
C GLN A 327 -16.80 11.12 21.67
N ARG A 328 -16.16 10.41 20.73
CA ARG A 328 -16.72 10.13 19.42
C ARG A 328 -17.98 9.26 19.53
N THR A 329 -17.90 8.18 20.30
CA THR A 329 -19.01 7.25 20.53
C THR A 329 -20.20 7.96 21.17
N ARG A 330 -19.96 8.83 22.17
CA ARG A 330 -21.03 9.61 22.79
C ARG A 330 -21.73 10.53 21.78
N ARG A 331 -20.95 11.24 20.94
CA ARG A 331 -21.51 12.19 19.97
C ARG A 331 -22.29 11.50 18.84
N GLN A 332 -21.84 10.34 18.37
CA GLN A 332 -22.38 9.70 17.17
C GLN A 332 -23.30 8.52 17.48
N CYS A 333 -23.06 7.81 18.58
CA CYS A 333 -23.80 6.61 18.97
C CYS A 333 -24.66 6.81 20.23
N GLY A 334 -24.57 7.96 20.92
CA GLY A 334 -25.32 8.23 22.14
C GLY A 334 -24.82 7.47 23.39
N LEU A 335 -23.77 6.64 23.28
CA LEU A 335 -23.25 5.80 24.36
C LEU A 335 -22.16 6.49 25.18
N ALA A 336 -22.34 6.57 26.48
CA ALA A 336 -21.34 7.05 27.43
C ALA A 336 -20.44 5.88 27.88
N LEU A 337 -19.26 5.74 27.24
CA LEU A 337 -18.35 4.66 27.53
C LEU A 337 -17.63 4.86 28.88
N THR A 338 -17.59 3.81 29.71
CA THR A 338 -16.71 3.69 30.86
C THR A 338 -15.71 2.56 30.60
N MET A 339 -14.42 2.80 30.87
CA MET A 339 -13.32 1.89 30.56
C MET A 339 -12.34 1.86 31.71
N GLY A 340 -11.89 0.67 32.07
CA GLY A 340 -10.92 0.42 33.15
C GLY A 340 -9.45 0.43 32.68
N ALA A 341 -8.57 0.07 33.60
CA ALA A 341 -7.15 -0.12 33.32
C ALA A 341 -6.90 -1.32 32.39
N ASP A 342 -7.74 -2.35 32.48
CA ASP A 342 -7.73 -3.56 31.67
C ASP A 342 -7.88 -3.25 30.16
N VAL A 343 -8.84 -2.37 29.78
CA VAL A 343 -9.05 -1.92 28.39
C VAL A 343 -7.89 -1.07 27.92
N ARG A 344 -7.38 -0.20 28.78
CA ARG A 344 -6.19 0.63 28.47
C ARG A 344 -4.97 -0.25 28.20
N ASP A 345 -4.73 -1.26 29.03
CA ASP A 345 -3.58 -2.16 28.92
C ASP A 345 -3.73 -3.08 27.68
N LEU A 346 -4.96 -3.50 27.38
CA LEU A 346 -5.28 -4.19 26.12
C LEU A 346 -4.95 -3.32 24.90
N LEU A 347 -5.37 -2.05 24.89
CA LEU A 347 -5.04 -1.13 23.79
C LEU A 347 -3.54 -0.86 23.71
N ALA A 348 -2.85 -0.66 24.83
CA ALA A 348 -1.40 -0.48 24.87
C ALA A 348 -0.65 -1.69 24.27
N SER A 349 -1.17 -2.89 24.47
CA SER A 349 -0.61 -4.13 23.90
C SER A 349 -0.69 -4.20 22.36
N GLN A 350 -1.59 -3.43 21.73
CA GLN A 350 -1.71 -3.31 20.27
C GLN A 350 -0.58 -2.48 19.65
N TYR A 351 0.23 -1.78 20.44
CA TYR A 351 1.37 -1.04 19.91
C TYR A 351 2.39 -1.98 19.25
N GLY A 352 2.54 -1.83 17.93
CA GLY A 352 3.47 -2.65 17.16
C GLY A 352 4.78 -1.91 16.86
N LYS A 353 5.93 -2.60 16.90
CA LYS A 353 7.26 -2.00 16.66
C LYS A 353 7.44 -1.35 15.29
N THR A 354 6.72 -1.80 14.26
CA THR A 354 6.78 -1.26 12.89
C THR A 354 5.61 -0.37 12.52
N SER A 355 4.38 -0.71 12.92
CA SER A 355 3.18 0.13 12.69
C SER A 355 2.94 1.14 13.82
N GLY A 356 3.59 0.95 14.97
CA GLY A 356 3.57 1.90 16.08
C GLY A 356 2.16 2.25 16.53
N MET A 357 1.91 3.54 16.65
CA MET A 357 0.61 4.10 17.05
C MET A 357 -0.55 3.80 16.09
N GLN A 358 -0.24 3.53 14.82
CA GLN A 358 -1.30 3.25 13.84
C GLN A 358 -2.08 1.98 14.22
N ALA A 359 -1.41 0.93 14.72
CA ALA A 359 -2.09 -0.27 15.18
C ALA A 359 -3.11 -0.01 16.30
N MET A 360 -2.77 0.90 17.23
CA MET A 360 -3.71 1.29 18.31
C MET A 360 -4.91 2.06 17.75
N ARG A 361 -4.71 2.94 16.78
CA ARG A 361 -5.79 3.68 16.12
C ARG A 361 -6.69 2.77 15.30
N ASP A 362 -6.11 1.85 14.54
CA ASP A 362 -6.86 0.86 13.75
C ASP A 362 -7.70 -0.04 14.65
N TYR A 363 -7.17 -0.40 15.82
CA TYR A 363 -7.93 -1.12 16.83
C TYR A 363 -9.09 -0.29 17.38
N CYS A 364 -8.88 0.98 17.72
CA CYS A 364 -9.95 1.90 18.15
C CYS A 364 -11.01 2.09 17.07
N GLU A 365 -10.63 2.16 15.78
CA GLU A 365 -11.59 2.20 14.67
C GLU A 365 -12.41 0.91 14.56
N THR A 366 -11.77 -0.23 14.78
CA THR A 366 -12.46 -1.53 14.81
C THR A 366 -13.46 -1.59 15.95
N VAL A 367 -13.07 -1.14 17.14
CA VAL A 367 -13.96 -1.03 18.32
C VAL A 367 -15.12 -0.08 18.03
N TYR A 368 -14.85 1.07 17.45
CA TYR A 368 -15.89 2.03 17.08
C TYR A 368 -16.91 1.44 16.09
N ARG A 369 -16.46 0.70 15.07
CA ARG A 369 -17.33 0.02 14.12
C ARG A 369 -18.20 -1.03 14.80
N ALA A 370 -17.63 -1.82 15.72
CA ALA A 370 -18.39 -2.81 16.47
C ALA A 370 -19.49 -2.16 17.34
N ILE A 371 -19.18 -1.01 17.96
CA ILE A 371 -20.19 -0.24 18.71
C ILE A 371 -21.26 0.32 17.76
N ALA A 372 -20.90 0.79 16.58
CA ALA A 372 -21.84 1.27 15.58
C ALA A 372 -22.79 0.16 15.09
N GLU A 373 -22.27 -1.05 14.83
CA GLU A 373 -23.09 -2.22 14.49
C GLU A 373 -24.07 -2.56 15.62
N TYR A 374 -23.61 -2.56 16.87
CA TYR A 374 -24.50 -2.75 18.02
C TYR A 374 -25.68 -1.76 18.01
N VAL A 375 -25.40 -0.48 17.73
CA VAL A 375 -26.43 0.57 17.72
C VAL A 375 -27.35 0.45 16.51
N LEU A 376 -26.85 -0.05 15.38
CA LEU A 376 -27.65 -0.31 14.17
C LEU A 376 -28.58 -1.50 14.34
N ASP A 377 -28.15 -2.55 15.08
CA ASP A 377 -28.93 -3.74 15.34
C ASP A 377 -29.89 -3.60 16.55
N ALA A 378 -29.75 -2.51 17.34
CA ALA A 378 -30.63 -2.27 18.49
C ALA A 378 -32.03 -1.84 18.04
N ASP A 379 -33.09 -2.45 18.59
CA ASP A 379 -34.49 -2.10 18.32
C ASP A 379 -34.82 -0.64 18.71
N GLU A 380 -34.14 -0.10 19.71
CA GLU A 380 -34.25 1.30 20.16
C GLU A 380 -32.89 1.98 20.08
N THR A 381 -32.83 3.11 19.40
CA THR A 381 -31.60 3.93 19.32
C THR A 381 -31.22 4.45 20.71
N PRO A 382 -29.96 4.25 21.18
CA PRO A 382 -29.52 4.76 22.48
C PRO A 382 -29.72 6.27 22.59
N THR A 383 -30.25 6.74 23.72
CA THR A 383 -30.37 8.18 24.00
C THR A 383 -29.00 8.74 24.41
N ASP A 384 -28.77 10.06 24.23
CA ASP A 384 -27.50 10.68 24.61
C ASP A 384 -27.16 10.41 26.10
N GLY A 385 -26.02 9.80 26.32
CA GLY A 385 -25.51 9.45 27.65
C GLY A 385 -25.90 8.07 28.16
N THR A 386 -26.49 7.21 27.33
CA THR A 386 -26.75 5.79 27.71
C THR A 386 -25.45 5.13 28.18
N PRO A 387 -25.37 4.66 29.45
CA PRO A 387 -24.14 4.12 30.01
C PRO A 387 -23.77 2.79 29.35
N ALA A 388 -22.52 2.66 28.93
CA ALA A 388 -21.95 1.43 28.41
C ALA A 388 -20.56 1.20 29.05
N ALA A 389 -20.33 0.01 29.58
CA ALA A 389 -19.04 -0.37 30.16
C ALA A 389 -18.29 -1.26 29.18
N LEU A 390 -17.02 -0.93 28.90
CA LEU A 390 -16.07 -1.80 28.20
C LEU A 390 -15.16 -2.45 29.23
N THR A 391 -14.95 -3.75 29.10
CA THR A 391 -14.03 -4.56 29.92
C THR A 391 -13.18 -5.45 29.03
N ALA A 392 -11.96 -5.76 29.47
CA ALA A 392 -11.08 -6.66 28.74
C ALA A 392 -10.93 -7.98 29.53
N GLU A 393 -11.52 -9.05 29.01
CA GLU A 393 -11.49 -10.38 29.63
C GLU A 393 -10.77 -11.38 28.73
N ASN A 394 -9.69 -11.98 29.22
CA ASN A 394 -8.91 -12.97 28.46
C ASN A 394 -8.44 -12.47 27.07
N GLY A 395 -8.15 -11.18 26.95
CA GLY A 395 -7.73 -10.56 25.68
C GLY A 395 -8.88 -10.24 24.73
N ARG A 396 -10.14 -10.47 25.12
CA ARG A 396 -11.35 -10.09 24.38
C ARG A 396 -11.92 -8.80 24.95
N LEU A 397 -12.47 -7.95 24.08
CA LEU A 397 -13.15 -6.73 24.49
C LEU A 397 -14.64 -6.97 24.59
N CYS A 398 -15.15 -6.89 25.80
CA CYS A 398 -16.57 -7.09 26.12
C CYS A 398 -17.26 -5.76 26.37
N MET A 399 -18.55 -5.67 26.04
CA MET A 399 -19.38 -4.51 26.31
C MET A 399 -20.66 -4.91 27.06
N ALA A 400 -21.04 -4.09 28.05
CA ALA A 400 -22.32 -4.17 28.75
C ALA A 400 -23.02 -2.81 28.66
N VAL A 401 -24.27 -2.76 28.22
CA VAL A 401 -25.04 -1.52 28.07
C VAL A 401 -26.15 -1.48 29.12
N ASN A 402 -26.35 -0.33 29.78
CA ASN A 402 -27.33 -0.13 30.86
C ASN A 402 -27.24 -1.13 32.01
N GLY A 403 -26.03 -1.69 32.28
CA GLY A 403 -25.87 -2.72 33.31
C GLY A 403 -26.46 -4.08 32.96
N GLY A 404 -26.75 -4.33 31.67
CA GLY A 404 -27.16 -5.63 31.16
C GLY A 404 -26.01 -6.64 31.06
N ASP A 405 -26.29 -7.77 30.44
CA ASP A 405 -25.29 -8.84 30.27
C ASP A 405 -24.10 -8.37 29.40
N SER A 406 -22.91 -8.79 29.78
CA SER A 406 -21.68 -8.54 29.03
C SER A 406 -21.58 -9.47 27.83
N PHE A 407 -21.23 -8.93 26.66
CA PHE A 407 -21.06 -9.69 25.42
C PHE A 407 -19.75 -9.28 24.72
N ASP A 408 -19.20 -10.20 23.93
CA ASP A 408 -18.02 -9.93 23.10
C ASP A 408 -18.36 -8.91 22.01
N LEU A 409 -17.86 -7.68 22.17
CA LEU A 409 -18.17 -6.56 21.29
C LEU A 409 -17.69 -6.81 19.85
N LEU A 410 -16.50 -7.35 19.67
CA LEU A 410 -15.94 -7.58 18.33
C LEU A 410 -16.64 -8.73 17.60
N ALA A 411 -17.39 -9.56 18.33
CA ALA A 411 -18.20 -10.62 17.74
C ALA A 411 -19.39 -10.09 16.92
N LEU A 412 -19.76 -8.83 17.03
CA LEU A 412 -20.80 -8.19 16.22
C LEU A 412 -20.33 -7.85 14.81
N LEU A 413 -19.03 -7.70 14.60
CA LEU A 413 -18.50 -7.37 13.28
C LEU A 413 -18.62 -8.55 12.30
N PRO A 414 -18.87 -8.30 11.01
CA PRO A 414 -18.78 -9.31 9.96
C PRO A 414 -17.43 -10.04 10.00
N GLN A 415 -17.44 -11.34 9.67
CA GLN A 415 -16.26 -12.22 9.76
C GLN A 415 -14.98 -11.65 9.13
N GLN A 416 -15.09 -10.85 8.08
CA GLN A 416 -13.96 -10.17 7.43
C GLN A 416 -13.22 -9.15 8.32
N TYR A 417 -13.83 -8.69 9.42
CA TYR A 417 -13.23 -7.74 10.37
C TYR A 417 -12.83 -8.40 11.69
N ARG A 418 -13.21 -9.66 11.91
CA ARG A 418 -12.82 -10.43 13.08
C ARG A 418 -11.43 -11.00 12.84
N GLY A 419 -10.46 -10.66 13.67
CA GLY A 419 -9.23 -11.45 13.82
C GLY A 419 -9.50 -12.69 14.66
N ASP A 420 -10.58 -13.41 14.36
CA ASP A 420 -11.07 -14.50 15.22
C ASP A 420 -10.39 -15.80 14.80
N VAL A 421 -9.64 -16.38 15.73
CA VAL A 421 -8.98 -17.68 15.56
C VAL A 421 -10.00 -18.74 15.17
N ASP A 422 -11.18 -18.73 15.80
CA ASP A 422 -12.24 -19.72 15.57
C ASP A 422 -12.80 -19.63 14.13
N ALA A 423 -12.92 -18.40 13.57
CA ALA A 423 -13.36 -18.23 12.19
C ALA A 423 -12.31 -18.71 11.17
N VAL A 424 -11.04 -18.49 11.46
CA VAL A 424 -9.95 -18.97 10.58
C VAL A 424 -9.80 -20.50 10.73
N GLU A 425 -10.01 -21.05 11.92
CA GLU A 425 -10.04 -22.50 12.12
C GLU A 425 -11.21 -23.15 11.36
N ALA A 426 -12.38 -22.53 11.37
CA ALA A 426 -13.51 -23.01 10.57
C ALA A 426 -13.23 -22.93 9.06
N GLU A 427 -12.54 -21.88 8.58
CA GLU A 427 -12.07 -21.77 7.18
C GLU A 427 -11.06 -22.88 6.85
N LEU A 428 -10.12 -23.16 7.76
CA LEU A 428 -9.14 -24.23 7.62
C LEU A 428 -9.82 -25.61 7.61
N ASP A 429 -10.79 -25.85 8.47
CA ASP A 429 -11.56 -27.10 8.53
C ASP A 429 -12.41 -27.30 7.27
N GLY A 430 -12.89 -26.21 6.68
CA GLY A 430 -13.63 -26.23 5.41
C GLY A 430 -12.82 -26.66 4.20
N ILE A 431 -11.48 -26.69 4.28
CA ILE A 431 -10.62 -27.23 3.22
C ILE A 431 -10.80 -28.75 3.15
N ILE A 432 -11.01 -29.25 1.95
CA ILE A 432 -11.18 -30.69 1.69
C ILE A 432 -9.81 -31.37 1.69
N GLY A 433 -9.67 -32.47 2.45
CA GLY A 433 -8.41 -33.20 2.58
C GLY A 433 -7.32 -32.39 3.32
N LEU A 434 -6.07 -32.69 3.06
CA LEU A 434 -4.87 -32.00 3.59
C LEU A 434 -4.79 -32.02 5.14
N ASP A 435 -5.25 -33.10 5.79
CA ASP A 435 -5.38 -33.16 7.27
C ASP A 435 -4.05 -33.01 8.00
N GLU A 436 -2.96 -33.57 7.44
CA GLU A 436 -1.60 -33.40 8.00
C GLU A 436 -1.16 -31.94 7.96
N ILE A 437 -1.47 -31.23 6.86
CA ILE A 437 -1.13 -29.81 6.69
C ILE A 437 -1.95 -28.95 7.66
N LYS A 438 -3.24 -29.25 7.82
CA LYS A 438 -4.10 -28.55 8.79
C LYS A 438 -3.56 -28.72 10.21
N SER A 439 -3.17 -29.95 10.59
CA SER A 439 -2.54 -30.22 11.89
C SER A 439 -1.25 -29.41 12.07
N TYR A 440 -0.40 -29.38 11.05
CA TYR A 440 0.85 -28.63 11.07
C TYR A 440 0.64 -27.12 11.24
N VAL A 441 -0.33 -26.54 10.54
CA VAL A 441 -0.70 -25.10 10.69
C VAL A 441 -1.13 -24.79 12.13
N ARG A 442 -1.94 -25.69 12.74
CA ARG A 442 -2.35 -25.55 14.14
C ARG A 442 -1.18 -25.67 15.13
N ASP A 443 -0.24 -26.56 14.85
CA ASP A 443 0.92 -26.77 15.74
C ASP A 443 1.89 -25.57 15.70
N ILE A 444 2.07 -24.93 14.53
CA ILE A 444 2.79 -23.66 14.42
C ILE A 444 2.09 -22.60 15.28
N ALA A 445 0.78 -22.47 15.17
CA ALA A 445 0.03 -21.49 15.93
C ALA A 445 0.13 -21.70 17.45
N LYS A 446 0.01 -22.95 17.92
CA LYS A 446 0.19 -23.32 19.34
C LYS A 446 1.60 -22.97 19.82
N ASN A 447 2.62 -23.25 19.01
CA ASN A 447 4.00 -22.93 19.36
C ASN A 447 4.20 -21.41 19.49
N VAL A 448 3.71 -20.62 18.54
CA VAL A 448 3.77 -19.15 18.59
C VAL A 448 3.07 -18.62 19.86
N GLN A 449 1.86 -19.11 20.16
CA GLN A 449 1.12 -18.71 21.37
C GLN A 449 1.89 -19.08 22.65
N ALA A 450 2.52 -20.26 22.69
CA ALA A 450 3.33 -20.67 23.83
C ALA A 450 4.54 -19.74 24.04
N GLN A 451 5.23 -19.35 22.94
CA GLN A 451 6.36 -18.42 23.02
C GLN A 451 5.91 -17.01 23.43
N GLN A 452 4.75 -16.53 22.96
CA GLN A 452 4.17 -15.25 23.40
C GLN A 452 3.87 -15.26 24.91
N ARG A 453 3.30 -16.36 25.44
CA ARG A 453 3.06 -16.51 26.89
C ARG A 453 4.37 -16.49 27.68
N ARG A 454 5.42 -17.17 27.21
CA ARG A 454 6.75 -17.14 27.84
C ARG A 454 7.31 -15.74 27.88
N LYS A 455 7.19 -14.99 26.77
CA LYS A 455 7.63 -13.59 26.65
C LYS A 455 6.89 -12.68 27.64
N ALA A 456 5.57 -12.84 27.76
CA ALA A 456 4.75 -12.09 28.72
C ALA A 456 5.14 -12.34 30.18
N GLN A 457 5.71 -13.53 30.50
CA GLN A 457 6.22 -13.88 31.81
C GLN A 457 7.69 -13.50 32.04
N GLY A 458 8.33 -12.78 31.09
CA GLY A 458 9.74 -12.39 31.16
C GLY A 458 10.74 -13.54 31.01
N LEU A 459 10.29 -14.72 30.52
CA LEU A 459 11.16 -15.86 30.27
C LEU A 459 11.89 -15.72 28.93
N LYS A 460 13.06 -16.33 28.83
CA LYS A 460 13.76 -16.42 27.53
C LYS A 460 12.89 -17.15 26.51
N VAL A 461 12.73 -16.56 25.36
CA VAL A 461 11.96 -17.07 24.23
C VAL A 461 12.92 -17.64 23.19
N ALA A 462 12.66 -18.87 22.73
CA ALA A 462 13.34 -19.38 21.57
C ALA A 462 12.79 -18.69 20.31
N GLU A 463 13.65 -18.29 19.40
CA GLU A 463 13.25 -17.75 18.11
C GLU A 463 12.57 -18.85 17.30
N VAL A 464 11.33 -18.63 16.90
CA VAL A 464 10.58 -19.55 16.04
C VAL A 464 10.73 -19.09 14.61
N ASN A 465 11.44 -19.85 13.81
CA ASN A 465 11.52 -19.60 12.38
C ASN A 465 10.20 -20.07 11.72
N MET A 466 9.46 -19.11 11.15
CA MET A 466 8.15 -19.36 10.51
C MET A 466 8.23 -19.41 8.97
N HIS A 467 9.43 -19.29 8.37
CA HIS A 467 9.56 -19.40 6.92
C HIS A 467 9.38 -20.85 6.47
N MET A 468 8.72 -21.04 5.33
CA MET A 468 8.26 -22.36 4.89
C MET A 468 8.55 -22.62 3.41
N ILE A 469 8.64 -23.87 3.07
CA ILE A 469 8.67 -24.37 1.69
C ILE A 469 7.43 -25.22 1.47
N PHE A 470 6.64 -24.88 0.46
CA PHE A 470 5.48 -25.64 0.02
C PHE A 470 5.80 -26.35 -1.29
N THR A 471 5.87 -27.69 -1.25
CA THR A 471 6.12 -28.52 -2.43
C THR A 471 4.86 -29.31 -2.82
N GLY A 472 4.77 -29.69 -4.06
CA GLY A 472 3.66 -30.51 -4.57
C GLY A 472 3.20 -30.10 -5.97
N ASN A 473 2.35 -30.92 -6.57
CA ASN A 473 1.84 -30.75 -7.93
C ASN A 473 0.92 -29.52 -8.09
N PRO A 474 0.62 -29.07 -9.32
CA PRO A 474 -0.30 -27.96 -9.56
C PRO A 474 -1.70 -28.22 -8.97
N GLY A 475 -2.32 -27.19 -8.42
CA GLY A 475 -3.71 -27.26 -7.95
C GLY A 475 -3.95 -28.03 -6.64
N THR A 476 -2.90 -28.38 -5.88
CA THR A 476 -2.99 -29.07 -4.59
C THR A 476 -3.34 -28.14 -3.41
N GLY A 477 -3.58 -26.85 -3.64
CA GLY A 477 -4.07 -25.92 -2.61
C GLY A 477 -2.97 -25.10 -1.90
N LYS A 478 -1.73 -25.08 -2.38
CA LYS A 478 -0.60 -24.34 -1.76
C LYS A 478 -0.92 -22.88 -1.47
N THR A 479 -1.37 -22.12 -2.45
CA THR A 479 -1.74 -20.70 -2.28
C THR A 479 -2.94 -20.50 -1.35
N THR A 480 -3.91 -21.43 -1.38
CA THR A 480 -5.08 -21.38 -0.49
C THR A 480 -4.69 -21.53 0.97
N ILE A 481 -3.85 -22.50 1.27
CA ILE A 481 -3.32 -22.72 2.63
C ILE A 481 -2.44 -21.54 3.07
N ALA A 482 -1.60 -20.99 2.16
CA ALA A 482 -0.79 -19.81 2.49
C ALA A 482 -1.65 -18.60 2.89
N ARG A 483 -2.79 -18.40 2.22
CA ARG A 483 -3.74 -17.33 2.53
C ARG A 483 -4.43 -17.53 3.88
N ILE A 484 -4.84 -18.76 4.19
CA ILE A 484 -5.43 -19.10 5.49
C ILE A 484 -4.37 -18.95 6.59
N LEU A 485 -3.14 -19.41 6.35
CA LEU A 485 -2.04 -19.28 7.30
C LEU A 485 -1.73 -17.81 7.62
N ALA A 486 -1.74 -16.92 6.61
CA ALA A 486 -1.54 -15.48 6.82
C ALA A 486 -2.62 -14.89 7.74
N LYS A 487 -3.88 -15.25 7.52
CA LYS A 487 -5.01 -14.88 8.39
C LYS A 487 -4.84 -15.46 9.80
N TYR A 488 -4.41 -16.71 9.90
CA TYR A 488 -4.22 -17.41 11.18
C TYR A 488 -3.11 -16.76 12.01
N LEU A 489 -1.96 -16.46 11.40
CA LEU A 489 -0.84 -15.79 12.05
C LEU A 489 -1.22 -14.38 12.54
N LYS A 490 -2.07 -13.66 11.77
CA LYS A 490 -2.66 -12.42 12.24
C LYS A 490 -3.59 -12.63 13.43
N ALA A 491 -4.50 -13.59 13.35
CA ALA A 491 -5.51 -13.86 14.39
C ALA A 491 -4.86 -14.20 15.75
N ILE A 492 -3.72 -14.91 15.74
CA ILE A 492 -2.93 -15.22 16.95
C ILE A 492 -1.94 -14.13 17.34
N GLY A 493 -1.89 -13.00 16.62
CA GLY A 493 -0.97 -11.90 16.89
C GLY A 493 0.51 -12.18 16.60
N ALA A 494 0.80 -13.18 15.76
CA ALA A 494 2.17 -13.48 15.29
C ALA A 494 2.62 -12.49 14.21
N LEU A 495 1.70 -12.09 13.35
CA LEU A 495 1.88 -11.05 12.34
C LEU A 495 0.85 -9.94 12.57
N ARG A 496 1.19 -8.72 12.18
CA ARG A 496 0.33 -7.55 12.35
C ARG A 496 -0.72 -7.42 11.25
N GLY A 497 -0.30 -7.71 10.02
CA GLY A 497 -1.16 -7.79 8.86
C GLY A 497 -1.57 -9.24 8.63
N GLY A 498 -2.63 -9.48 7.89
CA GLY A 498 -3.00 -10.81 7.41
C GLY A 498 -2.93 -10.87 5.90
N GLN A 499 -2.18 -9.92 5.28
CA GLN A 499 -2.03 -9.87 3.84
C GLN A 499 -1.11 -10.99 3.36
N LEU A 500 -1.47 -11.53 2.20
CA LEU A 500 -0.62 -12.40 1.40
C LEU A 500 -0.20 -11.63 0.15
N VAL A 501 1.10 -11.41 0.00
CA VAL A 501 1.70 -10.84 -1.22
C VAL A 501 2.18 -11.99 -2.07
N GLU A 502 1.45 -12.26 -3.16
CA GLU A 502 1.77 -13.35 -4.11
C GLU A 502 2.63 -12.80 -5.24
N VAL A 503 3.79 -13.39 -5.44
CA VAL A 503 4.76 -12.96 -6.47
C VAL A 503 5.38 -14.15 -7.17
N THR A 504 5.90 -13.87 -8.35
CA THR A 504 6.67 -14.80 -9.19
C THR A 504 8.06 -14.23 -9.45
N ARG A 505 8.91 -14.97 -10.20
CA ARG A 505 10.20 -14.45 -10.65
C ARG A 505 10.09 -13.09 -11.34
N ALA A 506 9.05 -12.85 -12.13
CA ALA A 506 8.90 -11.62 -12.91
C ALA A 506 8.74 -10.37 -12.04
N ASP A 507 8.23 -10.54 -10.82
CA ASP A 507 8.01 -9.46 -9.85
C ASP A 507 9.24 -9.18 -8.97
N LEU A 508 10.23 -10.08 -8.98
CA LEU A 508 11.44 -10.01 -8.16
C LEU A 508 12.70 -9.67 -8.97
N VAL A 509 12.76 -10.09 -10.22
CA VAL A 509 13.97 -9.99 -11.06
C VAL A 509 13.83 -8.81 -12.03
N GLY A 510 14.74 -7.85 -11.92
CA GLY A 510 14.82 -6.70 -12.80
C GLY A 510 15.23 -7.04 -14.23
N ARG A 511 14.88 -6.16 -15.17
CA ARG A 511 15.23 -6.32 -16.60
C ARG A 511 16.64 -5.82 -16.94
N TYR A 512 17.22 -5.00 -16.08
CA TYR A 512 18.53 -4.36 -16.30
C TYR A 512 19.43 -4.54 -15.09
N VAL A 513 20.74 -4.43 -15.30
CA VAL A 513 21.75 -4.50 -14.22
C VAL A 513 21.46 -3.43 -13.16
N GLY A 514 21.48 -3.83 -11.89
CA GLY A 514 21.23 -2.96 -10.74
C GLY A 514 19.75 -2.73 -10.41
N HIS A 515 18.80 -3.34 -11.14
CA HIS A 515 17.36 -3.19 -10.87
C HIS A 515 16.78 -4.31 -10.01
N THR A 516 17.46 -5.45 -9.90
CA THR A 516 16.93 -6.63 -9.21
C THR A 516 16.86 -6.42 -7.70
N ALA A 517 17.94 -6.00 -7.06
CA ALA A 517 17.94 -5.81 -5.61
C ALA A 517 16.94 -4.75 -5.13
N PRO A 518 16.80 -3.55 -5.76
CA PRO A 518 15.75 -2.59 -5.42
C PRO A 518 14.34 -3.15 -5.60
N LEU A 519 14.07 -3.86 -6.70
CA LEU A 519 12.76 -4.45 -6.97
C LEU A 519 12.42 -5.52 -5.93
N THR A 520 13.34 -6.42 -5.64
CA THR A 520 13.17 -7.46 -4.61
C THR A 520 12.94 -6.83 -3.24
N ASN A 521 13.69 -5.79 -2.86
CA ASN A 521 13.48 -5.07 -1.60
C ASN A 521 12.11 -4.39 -1.54
N SER A 522 11.63 -3.78 -2.62
CA SER A 522 10.31 -3.17 -2.69
C SER A 522 9.21 -4.21 -2.43
N VAL A 523 9.33 -5.41 -3.00
CA VAL A 523 8.40 -6.52 -2.76
C VAL A 523 8.46 -6.97 -1.29
N ILE A 524 9.65 -7.12 -0.71
CA ILE A 524 9.83 -7.45 0.72
C ILE A 524 9.13 -6.40 1.59
N GLN A 525 9.34 -5.11 1.32
CA GLN A 525 8.71 -4.02 2.08
C GLN A 525 7.17 -4.05 1.99
N SER A 526 6.61 -4.37 0.82
CA SER A 526 5.16 -4.50 0.64
C SER A 526 4.54 -5.66 1.42
N ALA A 527 5.33 -6.67 1.75
CA ALA A 527 4.91 -7.87 2.47
C ALA A 527 5.12 -7.78 3.99
N LEU A 528 5.78 -6.73 4.50
CA LEU A 528 6.05 -6.57 5.94
C LEU A 528 4.75 -6.57 6.75
N GLY A 529 4.79 -7.25 7.87
CA GLY A 529 3.62 -7.49 8.72
C GLY A 529 2.72 -8.65 8.24
N GLY A 530 3.03 -9.27 7.10
CA GLY A 530 2.26 -10.33 6.46
C GLY A 530 3.10 -11.49 5.95
N VAL A 531 2.60 -12.12 4.89
CA VAL A 531 3.22 -13.28 4.25
C VAL A 531 3.61 -12.95 2.82
N LEU A 532 4.86 -13.17 2.47
CA LEU A 532 5.37 -13.14 1.10
C LEU A 532 5.34 -14.57 0.53
N PHE A 533 4.50 -14.78 -0.47
CA PHE A 533 4.37 -16.07 -1.13
C PHE A 533 5.01 -16.00 -2.52
N ILE A 534 6.08 -16.76 -2.73
CA ILE A 534 6.80 -16.81 -3.99
C ILE A 534 6.40 -18.10 -4.72
N ASP A 535 5.56 -17.97 -5.73
CA ASP A 535 5.16 -19.12 -6.54
C ASP A 535 6.22 -19.46 -7.59
N GLU A 536 6.35 -20.75 -7.87
CA GLU A 536 7.40 -21.28 -8.75
C GLU A 536 8.81 -20.76 -8.39
N ALA A 537 9.14 -20.74 -7.08
CA ALA A 537 10.35 -20.14 -6.56
C ALA A 537 11.64 -20.71 -7.20
N TYR A 538 11.61 -21.95 -7.67
CA TYR A 538 12.71 -22.56 -8.43
C TYR A 538 13.05 -21.77 -9.70
N ALA A 539 12.10 -21.04 -10.27
CA ALA A 539 12.36 -20.20 -11.45
C ALA A 539 13.36 -19.06 -11.17
N LEU A 540 13.60 -18.71 -9.90
CA LEU A 540 14.63 -17.74 -9.50
C LEU A 540 16.05 -18.24 -9.82
N TYR A 541 16.25 -19.54 -9.88
CA TYR A 541 17.55 -20.12 -10.19
C TYR A 541 17.53 -20.85 -11.54
N ARG A 542 18.17 -20.29 -12.55
CA ARG A 542 18.30 -20.87 -13.90
C ARG A 542 19.73 -21.30 -14.22
N GLY A 543 20.53 -21.55 -13.19
CA GLY A 543 21.95 -21.92 -13.31
C GLY A 543 22.89 -20.81 -12.85
N GLY A 544 24.18 -21.12 -12.75
CA GLY A 544 25.20 -20.19 -12.23
C GLY A 544 25.46 -18.94 -13.08
N GLU A 545 24.99 -18.93 -14.34
CA GLU A 545 25.12 -17.78 -15.24
C GLU A 545 23.95 -16.76 -15.09
N ASP A 546 22.88 -17.13 -14.38
CA ASP A 546 21.75 -16.23 -14.11
C ASP A 546 22.05 -15.28 -12.96
N SER A 547 22.89 -14.28 -13.21
CA SER A 547 23.31 -13.30 -12.19
C SER A 547 22.13 -12.52 -11.58
N PHE A 548 21.08 -12.24 -12.34
CA PHE A 548 19.89 -11.51 -11.85
C PHE A 548 19.06 -12.36 -10.87
N GLY A 549 18.90 -13.65 -11.17
CA GLY A 549 18.19 -14.56 -10.27
C GLY A 549 18.98 -14.78 -8.97
N LEU A 550 20.30 -14.92 -9.06
CA LEU A 550 21.17 -15.01 -7.87
C LEU A 550 21.12 -13.72 -7.02
N GLU A 551 21.14 -12.53 -7.64
CA GLU A 551 21.00 -11.24 -6.94
C GLU A 551 19.66 -11.14 -6.20
N ALA A 552 18.56 -11.63 -6.80
CA ALA A 552 17.25 -11.68 -6.14
C ALA A 552 17.25 -12.61 -4.93
N ILE A 553 17.87 -13.81 -5.07
CA ILE A 553 17.99 -14.79 -3.98
C ILE A 553 18.81 -14.20 -2.82
N ASP A 554 19.94 -13.59 -3.09
CA ASP A 554 20.81 -13.00 -2.06
C ASP A 554 20.10 -11.86 -1.33
N THR A 555 19.36 -11.03 -2.07
CA THR A 555 18.55 -9.95 -1.51
C THR A 555 17.40 -10.50 -0.64
N LEU A 556 16.72 -11.57 -1.07
CA LEU A 556 15.71 -12.25 -0.29
C LEU A 556 16.27 -12.84 1.00
N VAL A 557 17.40 -13.54 0.91
CA VAL A 557 18.09 -14.15 2.07
C VAL A 557 18.42 -13.08 3.12
N LYS A 558 18.92 -11.93 2.68
CA LYS A 558 19.20 -10.79 3.57
C LYS A 558 17.91 -10.21 4.14
N GLY A 559 16.91 -9.96 3.32
CA GLY A 559 15.64 -9.39 3.76
C GLY A 559 14.88 -10.28 4.75
N ILE A 560 14.94 -11.60 4.59
CA ILE A 560 14.40 -12.59 5.52
C ILE A 560 15.06 -12.47 6.90
N GLU A 561 16.37 -12.32 6.95
CA GLU A 561 17.12 -12.17 8.20
C GLU A 561 16.81 -10.82 8.88
N ASP A 562 16.82 -9.74 8.09
CA ASP A 562 16.60 -8.38 8.59
C ASP A 562 15.17 -8.17 9.13
N HIS A 563 14.18 -8.90 8.62
CA HIS A 563 12.75 -8.75 8.94
C HIS A 563 12.09 -10.01 9.52
N ARG A 564 12.86 -10.95 10.05
CA ARG A 564 12.38 -12.25 10.54
C ARG A 564 11.25 -12.21 11.57
N ASP A 565 11.14 -11.11 12.32
CA ASP A 565 10.12 -10.93 13.37
C ASP A 565 8.77 -10.43 12.81
N ASP A 566 8.75 -9.94 11.56
CA ASP A 566 7.62 -9.22 10.98
C ASP A 566 7.23 -9.70 9.57
N LEU A 567 7.94 -10.68 9.06
CA LEU A 567 7.73 -11.23 7.72
C LEU A 567 7.78 -12.75 7.77
N VAL A 568 6.80 -13.39 7.16
CA VAL A 568 6.86 -14.82 6.85
C VAL A 568 7.03 -15.00 5.35
N VAL A 569 8.02 -15.77 4.93
CA VAL A 569 8.25 -16.09 3.51
C VAL A 569 7.90 -17.54 3.25
N ILE A 570 7.11 -17.77 2.21
CA ILE A 570 6.74 -19.10 1.72
C ILE A 570 7.25 -19.25 0.31
N LEU A 571 8.15 -20.21 0.09
CA LEU A 571 8.62 -20.60 -1.23
C LEU A 571 7.77 -21.78 -1.73
N ALA A 572 7.07 -21.62 -2.85
CA ALA A 572 6.23 -22.68 -3.41
C ALA A 572 6.77 -23.17 -4.76
N GLY A 573 6.59 -24.45 -5.03
CA GLY A 573 7.00 -25.03 -6.31
C GLY A 573 6.79 -26.54 -6.39
N TYR A 574 7.25 -27.15 -7.48
CA TYR A 574 7.19 -28.59 -7.66
C TYR A 574 8.30 -29.26 -6.89
N THR A 575 8.03 -30.44 -6.33
CA THR A 575 8.92 -31.12 -5.39
C THR A 575 10.33 -31.34 -5.96
N LYS A 576 10.46 -31.81 -7.17
CA LYS A 576 11.77 -32.09 -7.81
C LYS A 576 12.56 -30.81 -8.09
N GLU A 577 11.92 -29.80 -8.66
CA GLU A 577 12.49 -28.51 -9.01
C GLU A 577 12.93 -27.75 -7.76
N MET A 578 12.13 -27.79 -6.70
CA MET A 578 12.45 -27.18 -5.41
C MET A 578 13.65 -27.85 -4.72
N GLN A 579 13.78 -29.18 -4.80
CA GLN A 579 14.96 -29.89 -4.28
C GLN A 579 16.24 -29.46 -4.99
N LEU A 580 16.21 -29.31 -6.33
CA LEU A 580 17.34 -28.80 -7.10
C LEU A 580 17.69 -27.35 -6.74
N PHE A 581 16.67 -26.51 -6.62
CA PHE A 581 16.81 -25.11 -6.22
C PHE A 581 17.47 -24.95 -4.85
N LEU A 582 17.01 -25.71 -3.85
CA LEU A 582 17.56 -25.67 -2.50
C LEU A 582 18.98 -26.26 -2.41
N SER A 583 19.29 -27.27 -3.22
CA SER A 583 20.63 -27.84 -3.27
C SER A 583 21.67 -26.90 -3.87
N ALA A 584 21.24 -26.00 -4.76
CA ALA A 584 22.09 -25.00 -5.38
C ALA A 584 22.41 -23.81 -4.46
N ASN A 585 21.64 -23.59 -3.40
CA ASN A 585 21.83 -22.47 -2.45
C ASN A 585 21.66 -22.92 -1.00
N SER A 586 22.77 -23.25 -0.34
CA SER A 586 22.80 -23.71 1.06
C SER A 586 22.27 -22.65 2.07
N GLY A 587 22.38 -21.37 1.71
CA GLY A 587 21.87 -20.25 2.52
C GLY A 587 20.35 -20.24 2.62
N LEU A 588 19.63 -20.63 1.56
CA LEU A 588 18.18 -20.78 1.59
C LEU A 588 17.76 -21.97 2.45
N ALA A 589 18.36 -23.14 2.24
CA ALA A 589 17.99 -24.36 2.94
C ALA A 589 18.03 -24.21 4.48
N SER A 590 19.00 -23.47 5.02
CA SER A 590 19.16 -23.24 6.45
C SER A 590 18.09 -22.30 7.04
N ARG A 591 17.51 -21.41 6.22
CA ARG A 591 16.50 -20.42 6.66
C ARG A 591 15.07 -20.90 6.53
N PHE A 592 14.84 -22.02 5.83
CA PHE A 592 13.52 -22.62 5.62
C PHE A 592 13.45 -24.03 6.24
N PRO A 593 13.44 -24.15 7.58
CA PRO A 593 13.40 -25.45 8.24
C PRO A 593 12.05 -26.16 8.06
N ASN A 594 10.99 -25.41 7.74
CA ASN A 594 9.64 -25.92 7.65
C ASN A 594 9.35 -26.30 6.18
N GLN A 595 9.40 -27.58 5.87
CA GLN A 595 9.08 -28.11 4.54
C GLN A 595 7.78 -28.87 4.60
N ILE A 596 6.80 -28.49 3.77
CA ILE A 596 5.45 -29.03 3.74
C ILE A 596 5.19 -29.56 2.33
N GLU A 597 4.94 -30.84 2.22
CA GLU A 597 4.57 -31.49 0.98
C GLU A 597 3.05 -31.59 0.86
N PHE A 598 2.53 -31.09 -0.26
CA PHE A 598 1.12 -31.13 -0.60
C PHE A 598 0.85 -32.38 -1.46
N PRO A 599 0.19 -33.40 -0.93
CA PRO A 599 -0.12 -34.61 -1.68
C PRO A 599 -1.17 -34.31 -2.75
N ASP A 600 -1.22 -35.17 -3.75
CA ASP A 600 -2.30 -35.15 -4.73
C ASP A 600 -3.61 -35.58 -4.09
N TYR A 601 -4.71 -34.99 -4.52
CA TYR A 601 -6.04 -35.34 -4.05
C TYR A 601 -6.50 -36.69 -4.64
N THR A 602 -7.22 -37.45 -3.85
CA THR A 602 -7.95 -38.64 -4.31
C THR A 602 -9.15 -38.22 -5.17
N GLY A 603 -9.67 -39.14 -5.99
CA GLY A 603 -10.88 -38.88 -6.79
C GLY A 603 -12.08 -38.46 -5.95
N ALA A 604 -12.24 -39.05 -4.75
CA ALA A 604 -13.30 -38.65 -3.82
C ALA A 604 -13.14 -37.22 -3.29
N GLU A 605 -11.91 -36.78 -3.02
CA GLU A 605 -11.63 -35.39 -2.61
C GLU A 605 -11.84 -34.42 -3.75
N LEU A 606 -11.41 -34.77 -4.97
CA LEU A 606 -11.64 -33.95 -6.16
C LEU A 606 -13.14 -33.80 -6.48
N TYR A 607 -13.94 -34.85 -6.29
CA TYR A 607 -15.39 -34.76 -6.37
C TYR A 607 -15.98 -33.77 -5.35
N LYS A 608 -15.55 -33.86 -4.09
CA LYS A 608 -15.99 -32.92 -3.06
C LYS A 608 -15.58 -31.48 -3.38
N ILE A 609 -14.36 -31.26 -3.91
CA ILE A 609 -13.87 -29.95 -4.36
C ILE A 609 -14.76 -29.44 -5.50
N LEU A 610 -15.09 -30.27 -6.47
CA LEU A 610 -16.00 -29.94 -7.56
C LEU A 610 -17.38 -29.54 -7.03
N CYS A 611 -17.96 -30.30 -6.12
CA CYS A 611 -19.23 -29.98 -5.48
C CYS A 611 -19.19 -28.64 -4.72
N SER A 612 -18.09 -28.36 -4.00
CA SER A 612 -17.91 -27.09 -3.30
C SER A 612 -17.88 -25.91 -4.26
N ILE A 613 -17.13 -26.03 -5.37
CA ILE A 613 -17.07 -24.98 -6.42
C ILE A 613 -18.44 -24.82 -7.10
N ALA A 614 -19.14 -25.93 -7.40
CA ALA A 614 -20.47 -25.89 -7.99
C ALA A 614 -21.46 -25.11 -7.12
N ARG A 615 -21.51 -25.42 -5.82
CA ARG A 615 -22.37 -24.71 -4.85
C ARG A 615 -22.06 -23.20 -4.77
N SER A 616 -20.77 -22.84 -4.78
CA SER A 616 -20.38 -21.43 -4.78
C SER A 616 -20.83 -20.67 -6.02
N LYS A 617 -21.06 -21.38 -7.12
CA LYS A 617 -21.59 -20.84 -8.40
C LYS A 617 -23.11 -20.99 -8.54
N GLY A 618 -23.81 -21.51 -7.52
CA GLY A 618 -25.27 -21.71 -7.54
C GLY A 618 -25.73 -23.00 -8.27
N TYR A 619 -24.83 -23.98 -8.46
CA TYR A 619 -25.15 -25.25 -9.08
C TYR A 619 -25.19 -26.39 -8.06
N THR A 620 -26.05 -27.39 -8.33
CA THR A 620 -26.13 -28.65 -7.60
C THR A 620 -25.86 -29.82 -8.55
N LEU A 621 -25.24 -30.89 -8.02
CA LEU A 621 -24.99 -32.10 -8.80
C LEU A 621 -26.03 -33.15 -8.46
N ASP A 622 -26.51 -33.86 -9.49
CA ASP A 622 -27.30 -35.09 -9.32
C ASP A 622 -26.45 -36.13 -8.57
N ALA A 623 -27.08 -36.87 -7.63
CA ALA A 623 -26.40 -37.91 -6.86
C ALA A 623 -25.78 -39.01 -7.76
N ALA A 624 -26.34 -39.26 -8.95
CA ALA A 624 -25.78 -40.17 -9.92
C ALA A 624 -24.42 -39.75 -10.49
N CYS A 625 -24.00 -38.48 -10.30
CA CYS A 625 -22.71 -37.97 -10.79
C CYS A 625 -21.53 -38.46 -9.94
N GLU A 626 -21.74 -38.86 -8.68
CA GLU A 626 -20.66 -39.15 -7.74
C GLU A 626 -19.72 -40.24 -8.23
N LEU A 627 -20.24 -41.44 -8.43
CA LEU A 627 -19.42 -42.61 -8.81
C LEU A 627 -18.69 -42.41 -10.15
N PRO A 628 -19.35 -41.93 -11.25
CA PRO A 628 -18.67 -41.67 -12.50
C PRO A 628 -17.55 -40.63 -12.38
N LEU A 629 -17.75 -39.51 -11.63
CA LEU A 629 -16.77 -38.47 -11.45
C LEU A 629 -15.61 -38.95 -10.59
N VAL A 630 -15.82 -39.63 -9.49
CA VAL A 630 -14.76 -40.20 -8.66
C VAL A 630 -13.90 -41.15 -9.51
N THR A 631 -14.53 -42.07 -10.25
CA THR A 631 -13.80 -43.01 -11.14
C THR A 631 -13.00 -42.28 -12.22
N TYR A 632 -13.56 -41.23 -12.80
CA TYR A 632 -12.88 -40.41 -13.78
C TYR A 632 -11.64 -39.72 -13.18
N PHE A 633 -11.77 -39.11 -12.02
CA PHE A 633 -10.66 -38.42 -11.35
C PHE A 633 -9.57 -39.40 -10.91
N ASP A 634 -9.93 -40.55 -10.34
CA ASP A 634 -8.94 -41.58 -9.95
C ASP A 634 -8.16 -42.10 -11.14
N ARG A 635 -8.87 -42.35 -12.27
CA ARG A 635 -8.21 -42.74 -13.52
C ARG A 635 -7.22 -41.69 -14.01
N LYS A 636 -7.65 -40.42 -14.06
CA LYS A 636 -6.79 -39.32 -14.50
C LYS A 636 -5.57 -39.14 -13.60
N GLN A 637 -5.75 -39.27 -12.27
CA GLN A 637 -4.61 -39.22 -11.33
C GLN A 637 -3.64 -40.38 -11.52
N ALA A 638 -4.13 -41.57 -11.82
CA ALA A 638 -3.29 -42.73 -12.14
C ALA A 638 -2.55 -42.62 -13.50
N GLU A 639 -3.13 -41.91 -14.47
CA GLU A 639 -2.48 -41.67 -15.77
C GLU A 639 -1.28 -40.72 -15.65
N ASP A 640 -1.44 -39.56 -15.03
CA ASP A 640 -0.36 -38.58 -14.85
C ASP A 640 -0.70 -37.53 -13.74
N ALA A 641 -0.41 -37.84 -12.51
CA ALA A 641 -0.66 -36.94 -11.37
C ALA A 641 0.11 -35.61 -11.49
N ALA A 642 1.27 -35.59 -12.14
CA ALA A 642 2.13 -34.41 -12.21
C ALA A 642 1.53 -33.31 -13.11
N THR A 643 0.81 -33.66 -14.17
CA THR A 643 0.28 -32.71 -15.16
C THR A 643 -1.24 -32.48 -15.05
N ASN A 644 -1.99 -33.38 -14.40
CA ASN A 644 -3.45 -33.33 -14.35
C ASN A 644 -4.04 -32.14 -13.58
N GLY A 645 -3.27 -31.50 -12.70
CA GLY A 645 -3.62 -30.21 -12.08
C GLY A 645 -4.62 -30.28 -10.94
N ASN A 646 -4.89 -31.44 -10.34
CA ASN A 646 -5.66 -31.59 -9.10
C ASN A 646 -6.95 -30.73 -9.05
N GLY A 647 -7.08 -29.81 -8.10
CA GLY A 647 -8.24 -28.92 -7.97
C GLY A 647 -8.50 -28.04 -9.22
N ARG A 648 -7.47 -27.77 -10.06
CA ARG A 648 -7.67 -27.11 -11.37
C ARG A 648 -8.40 -28.02 -12.33
N MET A 649 -8.09 -29.33 -12.33
CA MET A 649 -8.80 -30.33 -13.12
C MET A 649 -10.29 -30.39 -12.71
N ALA A 650 -10.59 -30.45 -11.41
CA ALA A 650 -11.96 -30.44 -10.92
C ALA A 650 -12.72 -29.18 -11.39
N ARG A 651 -12.08 -28.01 -11.32
CA ARG A 651 -12.65 -26.74 -11.80
C ARG A 651 -12.92 -26.78 -13.31
N ASN A 652 -11.95 -27.19 -14.11
CA ASN A 652 -12.07 -27.24 -15.56
C ASN A 652 -13.18 -28.21 -15.99
N THR A 653 -13.29 -29.37 -15.30
CA THR A 653 -14.36 -30.36 -15.54
C THR A 653 -15.74 -29.77 -15.23
N LEU A 654 -15.87 -29.01 -14.15
CA LEU A 654 -17.11 -28.31 -13.82
C LEU A 654 -17.44 -27.21 -14.86
N GLU A 655 -16.47 -26.42 -15.29
CA GLU A 655 -16.70 -25.36 -16.27
C GLU A 655 -17.18 -25.90 -17.61
N LYS A 656 -16.63 -27.04 -18.06
CA LYS A 656 -17.12 -27.75 -19.23
C LYS A 656 -18.55 -28.29 -19.03
N ALA A 657 -18.84 -28.84 -17.83
CA ALA A 657 -20.16 -29.34 -17.51
C ALA A 657 -21.22 -28.23 -17.53
N ILE A 658 -20.92 -27.04 -16.99
CA ILE A 658 -21.81 -25.87 -17.04
C ILE A 658 -22.09 -25.45 -18.47
N LEU A 659 -21.06 -25.47 -19.36
CA LEU A 659 -21.26 -25.18 -20.78
C LEU A 659 -22.15 -26.20 -21.46
N ASN A 660 -21.99 -27.49 -21.16
CA ASN A 660 -22.81 -28.57 -21.74
C ASN A 660 -24.24 -28.54 -21.19
N GLN A 661 -24.43 -28.25 -19.91
CA GLN A 661 -25.75 -27.98 -19.34
C GLN A 661 -26.46 -26.87 -20.11
N SER A 662 -25.79 -25.78 -20.43
CA SER A 662 -26.36 -24.65 -21.18
C SER A 662 -26.86 -25.12 -22.57
N LYS A 663 -26.12 -26.03 -23.24
CA LYS A 663 -26.57 -26.66 -24.51
C LYS A 663 -27.82 -27.54 -24.30
N ARG A 664 -27.84 -28.32 -23.20
CA ARG A 664 -28.99 -29.17 -22.84
C ARG A 664 -30.24 -28.35 -22.55
N LEU A 665 -30.11 -27.24 -21.80
CA LEU A 665 -31.22 -26.34 -21.48
C LEU A 665 -31.83 -25.66 -22.71
N VAL A 666 -31.06 -25.42 -23.77
CA VAL A 666 -31.59 -24.93 -25.05
C VAL A 666 -32.44 -25.99 -25.75
N ALA A 667 -32.09 -27.28 -25.60
CA ALA A 667 -32.82 -28.40 -26.16
C ALA A 667 -34.04 -28.80 -25.32
N ASP A 668 -33.97 -28.63 -24.00
CA ASP A 668 -35.03 -28.96 -23.04
C ASP A 668 -35.23 -27.76 -22.06
N PRO A 669 -36.13 -26.81 -22.42
CA PRO A 669 -36.36 -25.62 -21.64
C PRO A 669 -37.00 -25.86 -20.26
N ASP A 670 -37.57 -27.01 -20.01
CA ASP A 670 -38.22 -27.37 -18.75
C ASP A 670 -37.23 -28.00 -17.75
N ALA A 671 -35.98 -28.27 -18.17
CA ALA A 671 -34.95 -28.81 -17.29
C ALA A 671 -34.49 -27.81 -16.22
N SER A 672 -34.10 -28.31 -15.05
CA SER A 672 -33.61 -27.47 -13.94
C SER A 672 -32.36 -26.66 -14.32
N LEU A 673 -32.40 -25.37 -14.04
CA LEU A 673 -31.30 -24.42 -14.30
C LEU A 673 -30.12 -24.61 -13.35
N GLU A 674 -30.34 -25.21 -12.19
CA GLU A 674 -29.31 -25.39 -11.14
C GLU A 674 -28.69 -26.77 -11.15
N LEU A 675 -29.37 -27.79 -11.75
CA LEU A 675 -28.97 -29.20 -11.67
C LEU A 675 -28.03 -29.59 -12.80
N LEU A 676 -26.84 -30.10 -12.44
CA LEU A 676 -25.90 -30.75 -13.35
C LEU A 676 -26.13 -32.27 -13.28
N VAL A 677 -26.23 -32.92 -14.43
CA VAL A 677 -26.42 -34.38 -14.57
C VAL A 677 -25.20 -35.03 -15.21
N VAL A 678 -25.10 -36.36 -15.11
CA VAL A 678 -23.94 -37.11 -15.61
C VAL A 678 -23.65 -36.80 -17.11
N GLY A 679 -24.71 -36.61 -17.92
CA GLY A 679 -24.58 -36.28 -19.33
C GLY A 679 -23.98 -34.92 -19.65
N ASP A 680 -23.90 -34.03 -18.68
CA ASP A 680 -23.24 -32.73 -18.82
C ASP A 680 -21.71 -32.83 -18.73
N PHE A 681 -21.19 -33.92 -18.15
CA PHE A 681 -19.77 -34.16 -17.94
C PHE A 681 -19.18 -35.03 -19.09
N GLU A 682 -18.05 -34.59 -19.62
CA GLU A 682 -17.25 -35.34 -20.60
C GLU A 682 -16.25 -36.23 -19.82
N LEU A 683 -16.66 -37.51 -19.55
CA LEU A 683 -15.91 -38.43 -18.69
C LEU A 683 -15.09 -39.48 -19.50
N GLU A 684 -14.76 -39.18 -20.76
CA GLU A 684 -13.93 -40.06 -21.62
C GLU A 684 -12.44 -40.01 -21.29
#